data_890c2544376be7b2f7d1f82f799fd51d
#
_entry.id   890c2544376be7b2f7d1f82f799fd51d
#
_cell.length_a   1.000
_cell.length_b   1.000
_cell.length_c   1.000
_cell.angle_alpha   90.00
_cell.angle_beta   90.00
_cell.angle_gamma   90.00
#
_symmetry.space_group_name_H-M   'P 1'
#
loop_
_entity.id
_entity.type
_entity.pdbx_description
1 polymer ?
#
loop_
_entity_poly.entity_id
_entity_poly.type
_entity_poly.pdbx_seq_one_letter_code
_entity_poly.pdbx_strand_id
1 'polypeptide(L)'
;MIKEQRKYCYGVYTLMFLLMCIVAFLPFFTEGKSFVWGAGVEDGLSQHFSSLAYYGEALREFFRNLLAGHPKLVMWDMSLGYGADILSTLNYYAIGDPLNLLYGFVSPKNTETMYDFMILLRMYLAGITFIIYARKMKKRSYGTVIGALVYVFSGFCFRLGLRHPFFINPMIYFPLLCLGIEKIYQRERPYVFIFAVCVSAMSNYYFLYMLTIFAVIYAWIRFYKYTEENKMINFCLTILKFGMYYTLGIAMAAVILLPSVIGFLGNGRYGNGVDWKSLIVYPGKYYLLFIENFIGYGNMGSNTNAGYLPIVGIVVLFTLFSQRMKHKKYRAAFIASIIALILPIFGYAFNGFSYANNRWAFALSFIVALLTAEMYPRLFVMSKRQQIGIGAGIIIYTVFCIIVNASGEEILKNKGIMAACGLIAVFYILLLIFQRLGYDTQKRIVRVSMAILLLISVGVHGYYRFDPKGYAYTQEFMDQGQAYRTLKEDNIRMLSKVNDPSVYRVHAEGYRYKNYGLINHLNTISGYYSITAKCVTDTIKGYDTLGMQYADKYKGVDQRLGLLSLAGVKYITVAHNSQVAKDVSSMGDVPYGVEKLRKKGNITLYKNKYALPFAYAYDSYMTEQQYEQLNGIGKEQAMLAQIILNQHPADKEIQHNEQRNGPDIQTISLPETRISSPKGKKYADITVPVEKDKETYLYFKNLVYHGKKNGDDKFILTGRKGTKGILVTQNDVQQKIHIQSTFNPYYFGRKDYIVKINHQTRKAKEKVRLNFLSPGEYEFDDISLITVPKKDVLARLKERKENSMKQIQYEGNHFRGVYHVKKDQILCVTIPYSKGWKATVNGNRTKIYKANGMFMGIIMKKGTQSVKLDYETPGLKIGAWISLVAWIGLGIYGLYFEKYRKKLLNQC
;
A
#
# COMPACT_ATOMS: atom_id res chain seq x y z
N MET A 1 21.82 -5.58 -42.69
CA MET A 1 20.78 -6.59 -42.40
C MET A 1 20.50 -6.82 -40.91
N ILE A 2 21.46 -7.26 -40.06
CA ILE A 2 21.20 -7.49 -38.61
C ILE A 2 20.91 -6.21 -37.86
N LYS A 3 21.57 -5.07 -38.15
CA LYS A 3 21.30 -3.75 -37.55
C LYS A 3 19.92 -3.21 -37.96
N GLU A 4 19.52 -3.38 -39.20
CA GLU A 4 18.20 -2.93 -39.73
C GLU A 4 17.05 -3.75 -39.15
N GLN A 5 17.17 -5.07 -39.08
CA GLN A 5 16.22 -5.91 -38.35
C GLN A 5 16.09 -5.54 -36.85
N ARG A 6 17.16 -4.94 -36.29
CA ARG A 6 17.16 -4.43 -34.93
C ARG A 6 16.25 -3.22 -34.78
N LYS A 7 16.46 -2.17 -35.57
CA LYS A 7 15.65 -0.95 -35.56
C LYS A 7 14.19 -1.24 -35.83
N TYR A 8 13.91 -2.13 -36.79
CA TYR A 8 12.58 -2.55 -37.16
C TYR A 8 11.77 -3.17 -35.97
N CYS A 9 12.41 -4.03 -35.16
CA CYS A 9 11.75 -4.67 -34.02
C CYS A 9 11.27 -3.65 -32.97
N TYR A 10 12.10 -2.67 -32.60
CA TYR A 10 11.71 -1.61 -31.64
C TYR A 10 10.66 -0.66 -32.22
N GLY A 11 10.81 -0.28 -33.51
CA GLY A 11 9.84 0.60 -34.17
C GLY A 11 8.45 -0.04 -34.26
N VAL A 12 8.37 -1.31 -34.66
CA VAL A 12 7.11 -2.05 -34.73
C VAL A 12 6.49 -2.19 -33.32
N TYR A 13 7.31 -2.51 -32.32
CA TYR A 13 6.82 -2.58 -30.93
C TYR A 13 6.25 -1.24 -30.48
N THR A 14 6.99 -0.15 -30.68
CA THR A 14 6.57 1.19 -30.28
C THR A 14 5.23 1.58 -30.94
N LEU A 15 5.14 1.40 -32.26
CA LEU A 15 3.91 1.69 -33.00
C LEU A 15 2.72 0.88 -32.47
N MET A 16 2.89 -0.45 -32.36
CA MET A 16 1.83 -1.34 -31.87
C MET A 16 1.46 -1.05 -30.43
N PHE A 17 2.44 -0.76 -29.56
CA PHE A 17 2.21 -0.38 -28.18
C PHE A 17 1.32 0.87 -28.07
N LEU A 18 1.66 1.93 -28.82
CA LEU A 18 0.89 3.17 -28.83
C LEU A 18 -0.53 2.95 -29.33
N LEU A 19 -0.70 2.24 -30.45
CA LEU A 19 -2.04 1.90 -30.98
C LEU A 19 -2.86 1.06 -30.00
N MET A 20 -2.24 0.06 -29.38
CA MET A 20 -2.90 -0.77 -28.38
C MET A 20 -3.27 0.00 -27.12
N CYS A 21 -2.45 0.96 -26.67
CA CYS A 21 -2.80 1.85 -25.55
C CYS A 21 -4.02 2.71 -25.89
N ILE A 22 -4.05 3.32 -27.06
CA ILE A 22 -5.20 4.13 -27.49
C ILE A 22 -6.50 3.29 -27.47
N VAL A 23 -6.45 2.10 -28.06
CA VAL A 23 -7.64 1.24 -28.14
C VAL A 23 -8.02 0.64 -26.79
N ALA A 24 -7.05 0.19 -25.97
CA ALA A 24 -7.30 -0.41 -24.67
C ALA A 24 -7.91 0.57 -23.67
N PHE A 25 -7.41 1.81 -23.68
CA PHE A 25 -7.79 2.85 -22.72
C PHE A 25 -8.78 3.87 -23.28
N LEU A 26 -9.36 3.58 -24.46
CA LEU A 26 -10.41 4.42 -25.04
C LEU A 26 -11.52 4.79 -24.04
N PRO A 27 -12.02 3.87 -23.18
CA PRO A 27 -13.03 4.21 -22.17
C PRO A 27 -12.57 5.28 -21.16
N PHE A 28 -11.29 5.35 -20.81
CA PHE A 28 -10.78 6.42 -19.96
C PHE A 28 -10.86 7.78 -20.64
N PHE A 29 -10.54 7.85 -21.94
CA PHE A 29 -10.62 9.08 -22.69
C PHE A 29 -12.07 9.52 -22.91
N THR A 30 -12.97 8.60 -23.26
CA THR A 30 -14.38 8.91 -23.51
C THR A 30 -15.15 9.28 -22.25
N GLU A 31 -14.78 8.71 -21.10
CA GLU A 31 -15.37 9.01 -19.79
C GLU A 31 -14.63 10.16 -19.05
N GLY A 32 -13.62 10.77 -19.65
CA GLY A 32 -12.85 11.84 -19.04
C GLY A 32 -12.17 11.43 -17.73
N LYS A 33 -11.64 10.21 -17.65
CA LYS A 33 -10.98 9.65 -16.45
C LYS A 33 -9.47 9.72 -16.54
N SER A 34 -8.82 9.92 -15.39
CA SER A 34 -7.37 9.71 -15.21
C SER A 34 -7.08 8.30 -14.71
N PHE A 35 -5.80 7.90 -14.70
CA PHE A 35 -5.40 6.62 -14.09
C PHE A 35 -5.21 6.70 -12.56
N VAL A 36 -5.60 7.76 -11.92
CA VAL A 36 -5.58 7.87 -10.46
C VAL A 36 -6.72 7.06 -9.86
N TRP A 37 -6.40 5.92 -9.29
CA TRP A 37 -7.38 5.03 -8.65
C TRP A 37 -7.81 5.61 -7.29
N GLY A 38 -8.93 6.33 -7.26
CA GLY A 38 -9.30 7.12 -6.08
C GLY A 38 -10.79 7.40 -5.92
N ALA A 39 -11.62 7.15 -6.94
CA ALA A 39 -13.06 7.33 -6.84
C ALA A 39 -13.67 6.19 -6.01
N GLY A 40 -14.14 6.51 -4.81
CA GLY A 40 -14.69 5.49 -3.91
C GLY A 40 -13.66 4.58 -3.24
N VAL A 41 -12.37 4.72 -3.52
CA VAL A 41 -11.24 3.96 -2.96
C VAL A 41 -10.19 4.93 -2.46
N GLU A 42 -9.38 4.54 -1.48
CA GLU A 42 -8.44 5.48 -0.88
C GLU A 42 -7.00 5.32 -1.37
N ASP A 43 -6.57 4.12 -1.76
CA ASP A 43 -5.16 3.79 -1.97
C ASP A 43 -4.48 4.67 -3.03
N GLY A 44 -5.06 4.78 -4.21
CA GLY A 44 -4.46 5.52 -5.32
C GLY A 44 -4.33 7.02 -5.04
N LEU A 45 -5.39 7.64 -4.50
CA LEU A 45 -5.41 9.07 -4.22
C LEU A 45 -4.67 9.41 -2.92
N SER A 46 -4.99 8.69 -1.81
CA SER A 46 -4.40 9.00 -0.51
C SER A 46 -2.94 8.57 -0.38
N GLN A 47 -2.54 7.42 -0.96
CA GLN A 47 -1.18 6.91 -0.80
C GLN A 47 -0.29 7.26 -1.99
N HIS A 48 -0.71 6.92 -3.23
CA HIS A 48 0.19 7.03 -4.38
C HIS A 48 0.28 8.46 -4.90
N PHE A 49 -0.87 9.06 -5.24
CA PHE A 49 -0.90 10.40 -5.81
C PHE A 49 -0.36 11.44 -4.83
N SER A 50 -0.81 11.42 -3.57
CA SER A 50 -0.35 12.36 -2.55
C SER A 50 1.15 12.25 -2.28
N SER A 51 1.69 11.03 -2.23
CA SER A 51 3.13 10.82 -2.03
C SER A 51 3.98 11.27 -3.21
N LEU A 52 3.50 11.07 -4.45
CA LEU A 52 4.21 11.49 -5.66
C LEU A 52 4.16 13.02 -5.85
N ALA A 53 3.02 13.65 -5.54
CA ALA A 53 2.89 15.10 -5.58
C ALA A 53 3.83 15.77 -4.56
N TYR A 54 3.83 15.26 -3.32
CA TYR A 54 4.75 15.70 -2.27
C TYR A 54 6.21 15.49 -2.65
N TYR A 55 6.56 14.31 -3.17
CA TYR A 55 7.93 14.00 -3.57
C TYR A 55 8.42 14.91 -4.68
N GLY A 56 7.59 15.18 -5.69
CA GLY A 56 7.92 16.13 -6.75
C GLY A 56 8.17 17.55 -6.23
N GLU A 57 7.40 18.00 -5.25
CA GLU A 57 7.58 19.28 -4.58
C GLU A 57 8.88 19.31 -3.76
N ALA A 58 9.12 18.28 -2.95
CA ALA A 58 10.33 18.14 -2.16
C ALA A 58 11.60 18.11 -3.03
N LEU A 59 11.57 17.46 -4.19
CA LEU A 59 12.68 17.47 -5.15
C LEU A 59 12.94 18.89 -5.67
N ARG A 60 11.92 19.64 -6.09
CA ARG A 60 12.08 21.03 -6.57
C ARG A 60 12.64 21.93 -5.49
N GLU A 61 12.17 21.79 -4.27
CA GLU A 61 12.67 22.56 -3.12
C GLU A 61 14.13 22.22 -2.82
N PHE A 62 14.47 20.92 -2.78
CA PHE A 62 15.85 20.45 -2.57
C PHE A 62 16.80 21.03 -3.63
N PHE A 63 16.46 20.93 -4.92
CA PHE A 63 17.31 21.44 -5.98
C PHE A 63 17.41 22.97 -5.96
N ARG A 64 16.34 23.68 -5.63
CA ARG A 64 16.36 25.14 -5.44
C ARG A 64 17.32 25.55 -4.33
N ASN A 65 17.23 24.87 -3.18
CA ASN A 65 18.09 25.15 -2.04
C ASN A 65 19.55 24.77 -2.33
N LEU A 66 19.78 23.68 -3.05
CA LEU A 66 21.11 23.28 -3.49
C LEU A 66 21.75 24.32 -4.40
N LEU A 67 21.01 24.82 -5.39
CA LEU A 67 21.47 25.87 -6.31
C LEU A 67 21.69 27.22 -5.60
N ALA A 68 20.96 27.49 -4.52
CA ALA A 68 21.15 28.66 -3.67
C ALA A 68 22.33 28.52 -2.69
N GLY A 69 23.06 27.40 -2.70
CA GLY A 69 24.20 27.16 -1.80
C GLY A 69 23.82 26.73 -0.37
N HIS A 70 22.56 26.47 -0.12
CA HIS A 70 22.05 26.06 1.21
C HIS A 70 21.33 24.70 1.14
N PRO A 71 22.02 23.59 0.87
CA PRO A 71 21.41 22.29 0.74
C PRO A 71 20.70 21.88 2.03
N LYS A 72 19.36 21.74 1.98
CA LYS A 72 18.54 21.32 3.11
C LYS A 72 17.83 20.00 2.75
N LEU A 73 18.18 18.92 3.47
CA LEU A 73 17.48 17.64 3.37
C LEU A 73 16.51 17.51 4.53
N VAL A 74 15.21 17.58 4.23
CA VAL A 74 14.17 17.34 5.23
C VAL A 74 13.97 15.83 5.37
N MET A 75 14.13 15.32 6.59
CA MET A 75 14.06 13.88 6.92
C MET A 75 12.81 13.53 7.73
N TRP A 76 12.23 14.49 8.45
CA TRP A 76 11.02 14.33 9.26
C TRP A 76 9.95 15.34 8.84
N ASP A 77 8.70 14.87 8.71
CA ASP A 77 7.58 15.74 8.38
C ASP A 77 6.37 15.44 9.27
N MET A 78 5.82 16.51 9.88
CA MET A 78 4.64 16.43 10.74
C MET A 78 3.32 16.32 9.95
N SER A 79 3.35 16.52 8.65
CA SER A 79 2.20 16.28 7.76
C SER A 79 1.95 14.81 7.45
N LEU A 80 2.90 13.94 7.80
CA LEU A 80 2.79 12.48 7.70
C LEU A 80 2.08 11.89 8.94
N GLY A 81 0.76 12.02 9.01
CA GLY A 81 -0.02 11.60 10.17
C GLY A 81 0.33 12.41 11.42
N TYR A 82 0.70 11.75 12.52
CA TYR A 82 1.22 12.44 13.72
C TYR A 82 2.64 13.01 13.55
N GLY A 83 3.27 12.76 12.42
CA GLY A 83 4.66 13.02 12.09
C GLY A 83 5.44 11.72 11.91
N ALA A 84 6.25 11.64 10.84
CA ALA A 84 7.03 10.45 10.52
C ALA A 84 8.30 10.77 9.74
N ASP A 85 9.21 9.80 9.69
CA ASP A 85 10.37 9.82 8.80
C ASP A 85 9.94 9.72 7.34
N ILE A 86 10.39 10.66 6.53
CA ILE A 86 9.98 10.79 5.13
C ILE A 86 10.47 9.60 4.32
N LEU A 87 11.75 9.23 4.45
CA LEU A 87 12.36 8.21 3.63
C LEU A 87 11.75 6.84 3.90
N SER A 88 11.66 6.42 5.14
CA SER A 88 11.12 5.10 5.49
C SER A 88 9.61 5.00 5.22
N THR A 89 8.86 6.08 5.36
CA THR A 89 7.41 6.10 5.12
C THR A 89 7.07 6.12 3.63
N LEU A 90 7.80 6.92 2.82
CA LEU A 90 7.45 7.16 1.42
C LEU A 90 8.27 6.33 0.42
N ASN A 91 9.30 5.59 0.83
CA ASN A 91 10.06 4.71 -0.07
C ASN A 91 9.15 3.70 -0.77
N TYR A 92 8.17 3.14 -0.07
CA TYR A 92 7.24 2.17 -0.65
C TYR A 92 6.47 2.72 -1.86
N TYR A 93 6.21 4.05 -1.92
CA TYR A 93 5.36 4.68 -2.92
C TYR A 93 6.12 5.54 -3.95
N ALA A 94 7.14 6.28 -3.50
CA ALA A 94 7.71 7.36 -4.28
C ALA A 94 9.24 7.41 -4.28
N ILE A 95 9.88 7.40 -3.09
CA ILE A 95 11.30 7.66 -2.92
C ILE A 95 12.12 6.44 -3.33
N GLY A 96 13.21 6.65 -4.08
CA GLY A 96 14.13 5.60 -4.49
C GLY A 96 13.85 4.98 -5.86
N ASP A 97 12.65 5.14 -6.42
CA ASP A 97 12.39 4.78 -7.82
C ASP A 97 12.95 5.87 -8.75
N PRO A 98 13.96 5.56 -9.58
CA PRO A 98 14.58 6.56 -10.47
C PRO A 98 13.60 7.22 -11.43
N LEU A 99 12.55 6.50 -11.85
CA LEU A 99 11.54 7.06 -12.74
C LEU A 99 10.73 8.16 -12.05
N ASN A 100 10.56 8.10 -10.73
CA ASN A 100 9.83 9.11 -9.98
C ASN A 100 10.58 10.46 -9.88
N LEU A 101 11.86 10.51 -10.21
CA LEU A 101 12.59 11.79 -10.32
C LEU A 101 11.94 12.73 -11.35
N LEU A 102 11.22 12.18 -12.33
CA LEU A 102 10.49 12.96 -13.33
C LEU A 102 9.38 13.82 -12.73
N TYR A 103 8.83 13.48 -11.55
CA TYR A 103 7.85 14.32 -10.85
C TYR A 103 8.44 15.66 -10.38
N GLY A 104 9.76 15.77 -10.24
CA GLY A 104 10.46 17.02 -9.97
C GLY A 104 10.30 18.09 -11.07
N PHE A 105 9.99 17.68 -12.29
CA PHE A 105 9.84 18.60 -13.43
C PHE A 105 8.42 19.13 -13.61
N VAL A 106 7.44 18.66 -12.85
CA VAL A 106 6.05 19.11 -12.98
C VAL A 106 5.53 19.76 -11.69
N SER A 107 4.65 20.75 -11.83
CA SER A 107 3.98 21.37 -10.68
C SER A 107 3.02 20.38 -9.99
N PRO A 108 2.67 20.60 -8.70
CA PRO A 108 1.72 19.74 -8.01
C PRO A 108 0.37 19.59 -8.72
N LYS A 109 -0.09 20.62 -9.44
CA LYS A 109 -1.33 20.59 -10.22
C LYS A 109 -1.25 19.62 -11.41
N ASN A 110 -0.06 19.46 -11.99
CA ASN A 110 0.18 18.63 -13.17
C ASN A 110 0.62 17.22 -12.80
N THR A 111 0.68 16.88 -11.50
CA THR A 111 1.04 15.55 -11.02
C THR A 111 0.12 14.47 -11.60
N GLU A 112 -1.16 14.76 -11.82
CA GLU A 112 -2.13 13.81 -12.38
C GLU A 112 -1.76 13.40 -13.81
N THR A 113 -1.47 14.35 -14.67
CA THR A 113 -1.02 14.09 -16.05
C THR A 113 0.31 13.31 -16.07
N MET A 114 1.25 13.68 -15.17
CA MET A 114 2.50 12.93 -15.01
C MET A 114 2.24 11.50 -14.51
N TYR A 115 1.28 11.30 -13.61
CA TYR A 115 0.90 10.00 -13.07
C TYR A 115 0.41 9.07 -14.21
N ASP A 116 -0.47 9.58 -15.07
CA ASP A 116 -0.99 8.83 -16.22
C ASP A 116 0.13 8.49 -17.22
N PHE A 117 0.96 9.47 -17.55
CA PHE A 117 2.13 9.25 -18.42
C PHE A 117 3.08 8.21 -17.84
N MET A 118 3.36 8.26 -16.55
CA MET A 118 4.30 7.35 -15.89
C MET A 118 3.82 5.89 -15.83
N ILE A 119 2.53 5.63 -15.81
CA ILE A 119 1.98 4.27 -15.96
C ILE A 119 2.29 3.73 -17.36
N LEU A 120 1.97 4.52 -18.39
CA LEU A 120 2.24 4.13 -19.79
C LEU A 120 3.74 3.98 -20.08
N LEU A 121 4.56 4.88 -19.54
CA LEU A 121 6.02 4.80 -19.67
C LEU A 121 6.57 3.51 -19.04
N ARG A 122 6.12 3.15 -17.85
CA ARG A 122 6.55 1.90 -17.19
C ARG A 122 6.12 0.67 -17.98
N MET A 123 4.90 0.63 -18.51
CA MET A 123 4.45 -0.44 -19.40
C MET A 123 5.34 -0.53 -20.65
N TYR A 124 5.62 0.60 -21.29
CA TYR A 124 6.50 0.67 -22.46
C TYR A 124 7.89 0.11 -22.15
N LEU A 125 8.52 0.57 -21.06
CA LEU A 125 9.85 0.12 -20.63
C LEU A 125 9.88 -1.37 -20.29
N ALA A 126 8.81 -1.91 -19.68
CA ALA A 126 8.70 -3.35 -19.42
C ALA A 126 8.78 -4.18 -20.71
N GLY A 127 8.10 -3.74 -21.77
CA GLY A 127 8.21 -4.41 -23.07
C GLY A 127 9.58 -4.25 -23.73
N ILE A 128 10.21 -3.08 -23.61
CA ILE A 128 11.58 -2.85 -24.12
C ILE A 128 12.59 -3.78 -23.44
N THR A 129 12.55 -3.88 -22.10
CA THR A 129 13.47 -4.75 -21.35
C THR A 129 13.24 -6.22 -21.68
N PHE A 130 11.97 -6.63 -21.87
CA PHE A 130 11.63 -7.95 -22.37
C PHE A 130 12.22 -8.21 -23.78
N ILE A 131 12.10 -7.26 -24.72
CA ILE A 131 12.68 -7.38 -26.08
C ILE A 131 14.19 -7.55 -25.99
N ILE A 132 14.90 -6.75 -25.18
CA ILE A 132 16.34 -6.84 -25.01
C ILE A 132 16.73 -8.25 -24.52
N TYR A 133 16.03 -8.77 -23.51
CA TYR A 133 16.24 -10.12 -22.98
C TYR A 133 15.93 -11.20 -24.04
N ALA A 134 14.75 -11.16 -24.67
CA ALA A 134 14.33 -12.17 -25.64
C ALA A 134 15.29 -12.26 -26.84
N ARG A 135 15.87 -11.13 -27.26
CA ARG A 135 16.90 -11.08 -28.32
C ARG A 135 18.22 -11.68 -27.88
N LYS A 136 18.64 -11.43 -26.63
CA LYS A 136 19.83 -12.13 -26.07
C LYS A 136 19.59 -13.65 -26.07
N MET A 137 18.34 -14.09 -25.86
CA MET A 137 17.93 -15.49 -25.97
C MET A 137 17.76 -15.99 -27.43
N LYS A 138 18.14 -15.18 -28.41
CA LYS A 138 18.07 -15.49 -29.86
C LYS A 138 16.64 -15.83 -30.34
N LYS A 139 15.61 -15.13 -29.81
CA LYS A 139 14.24 -15.29 -30.28
C LYS A 139 14.03 -14.57 -31.62
N ARG A 140 13.09 -15.09 -32.45
CA ARG A 140 12.73 -14.46 -33.71
C ARG A 140 12.05 -13.12 -33.50
N SER A 141 12.35 -12.12 -34.34
CA SER A 141 11.91 -10.72 -34.15
C SER A 141 10.40 -10.57 -33.99
N TYR A 142 9.60 -11.20 -34.84
CA TYR A 142 8.14 -11.10 -34.75
C TYR A 142 7.58 -11.75 -33.49
N GLY A 143 8.05 -12.96 -33.15
CA GLY A 143 7.65 -13.61 -31.88
C GLY A 143 8.05 -12.78 -30.67
N THR A 144 9.19 -12.09 -30.72
CA THR A 144 9.65 -11.19 -29.67
C THR A 144 8.71 -9.99 -29.47
N VAL A 145 8.27 -9.35 -30.56
CA VAL A 145 7.32 -8.23 -30.50
C VAL A 145 5.98 -8.68 -29.93
N ILE A 146 5.42 -9.79 -30.46
CA ILE A 146 4.13 -10.30 -29.94
C ILE A 146 4.26 -10.69 -28.45
N GLY A 147 5.38 -11.35 -28.08
CA GLY A 147 5.64 -11.67 -26.67
C GLY A 147 5.72 -10.43 -25.78
N ALA A 148 6.37 -9.35 -26.22
CA ALA A 148 6.45 -8.10 -25.50
C ALA A 148 5.07 -7.44 -25.33
N LEU A 149 4.23 -7.45 -26.37
CA LEU A 149 2.86 -6.95 -26.28
C LEU A 149 1.99 -7.78 -25.32
N VAL A 150 2.09 -9.11 -25.38
CA VAL A 150 1.41 -10.01 -24.42
C VAL A 150 1.87 -9.75 -22.99
N TYR A 151 3.16 -9.44 -22.79
CA TYR A 151 3.70 -9.11 -21.47
C TYR A 151 3.06 -7.89 -20.86
N VAL A 152 3.05 -6.78 -21.60
CA VAL A 152 2.60 -5.49 -21.08
C VAL A 152 1.08 -5.31 -21.11
N PHE A 153 0.37 -5.98 -22.01
CA PHE A 153 -1.10 -6.01 -22.05
C PHE A 153 -1.66 -7.26 -21.36
N SER A 154 -1.04 -7.68 -20.25
CA SER A 154 -1.50 -8.76 -19.38
C SER A 154 -2.47 -8.27 -18.30
N GLY A 155 -3.23 -9.19 -17.74
CA GLY A 155 -4.14 -8.90 -16.62
C GLY A 155 -3.43 -8.31 -15.40
N PHE A 156 -2.15 -8.62 -15.21
CA PHE A 156 -1.34 -8.00 -14.16
C PHE A 156 -1.23 -6.49 -14.33
N CYS A 157 -0.90 -5.99 -15.52
CA CYS A 157 -0.86 -4.56 -15.81
C CYS A 157 -2.23 -3.92 -15.70
N PHE A 158 -3.26 -4.50 -16.31
CA PHE A 158 -4.61 -3.94 -16.31
C PHE A 158 -5.29 -3.95 -14.94
N ARG A 159 -4.86 -4.78 -14.02
CA ARG A 159 -5.41 -4.81 -12.67
C ARG A 159 -4.53 -4.10 -11.66
N LEU A 160 -3.32 -4.61 -11.47
CA LEU A 160 -2.43 -4.13 -10.43
C LEU A 160 -1.63 -2.92 -10.91
N GLY A 161 -1.15 -2.94 -12.15
CA GLY A 161 -0.34 -1.86 -12.71
C GLY A 161 -1.08 -0.54 -12.79
N LEU A 162 -2.34 -0.52 -13.22
CA LEU A 162 -3.15 0.70 -13.27
C LEU A 162 -3.51 1.23 -11.86
N ARG A 163 -3.80 0.34 -10.93
CA ARG A 163 -4.14 0.75 -9.55
C ARG A 163 -2.94 1.18 -8.72
N HIS A 164 -1.77 0.56 -8.96
CA HIS A 164 -0.54 0.77 -8.22
C HIS A 164 0.63 0.93 -9.21
N PRO A 165 0.99 2.16 -9.65
CA PRO A 165 1.96 2.38 -10.73
C PRO A 165 3.29 1.67 -10.55
N PHE A 166 3.82 1.64 -9.33
CA PHE A 166 5.09 1.00 -9.00
C PHE A 166 5.04 -0.55 -9.06
N PHE A 167 3.85 -1.17 -9.18
CA PHE A 167 3.73 -2.62 -9.41
C PHE A 167 4.18 -3.04 -10.80
N ILE A 168 4.32 -2.10 -11.73
CA ILE A 168 4.89 -2.38 -13.06
C ILE A 168 6.43 -2.47 -13.02
N ASN A 169 7.08 -1.88 -12.01
CA ASN A 169 8.54 -1.87 -11.89
C ASN A 169 9.18 -3.28 -11.94
N PRO A 170 8.67 -4.31 -11.22
CA PRO A 170 9.23 -5.65 -11.34
C PRO A 170 9.15 -6.23 -12.74
N MET A 171 8.20 -5.78 -13.58
CA MET A 171 8.16 -6.17 -14.99
C MET A 171 9.27 -5.53 -15.82
N ILE A 172 9.82 -4.39 -15.39
CA ILE A 172 10.99 -3.77 -16.00
C ILE A 172 12.26 -4.48 -15.53
N TYR A 173 12.37 -4.76 -14.24
CA TYR A 173 13.61 -5.24 -13.62
C TYR A 173 13.83 -6.74 -13.80
N PHE A 174 12.79 -7.55 -13.83
CA PHE A 174 12.91 -9.00 -13.95
C PHE A 174 13.58 -9.45 -15.26
N PRO A 175 13.19 -8.95 -16.45
CA PRO A 175 13.92 -9.22 -17.68
C PRO A 175 15.39 -8.78 -17.64
N LEU A 176 15.72 -7.66 -16.98
CA LEU A 176 17.09 -7.18 -16.82
C LEU A 176 17.91 -8.07 -15.88
N LEU A 177 17.33 -8.55 -14.79
CA LEU A 177 17.97 -9.53 -13.90
C LEU A 177 18.28 -10.83 -14.67
N CYS A 178 17.30 -11.37 -15.39
CA CYS A 178 17.52 -12.55 -16.25
C CYS A 178 18.59 -12.31 -17.32
N LEU A 179 18.59 -11.14 -17.95
CA LEU A 179 19.63 -10.75 -18.92
C LEU A 179 21.02 -10.68 -18.26
N GLY A 180 21.10 -10.10 -17.08
CA GLY A 180 22.34 -10.00 -16.30
C GLY A 180 22.89 -11.38 -15.94
N ILE A 181 22.02 -12.30 -15.49
CA ILE A 181 22.38 -13.69 -15.20
C ILE A 181 22.93 -14.39 -16.44
N GLU A 182 22.25 -14.26 -17.60
CA GLU A 182 22.75 -14.83 -18.86
C GLU A 182 24.14 -14.28 -19.27
N LYS A 183 24.36 -12.97 -19.09
CA LYS A 183 25.63 -12.32 -19.35
C LYS A 183 26.75 -12.86 -18.47
N ILE A 184 26.48 -13.04 -17.17
CA ILE A 184 27.44 -13.58 -16.21
C ILE A 184 27.82 -15.03 -16.59
N TYR A 185 26.86 -15.89 -16.92
CA TYR A 185 27.11 -17.26 -17.37
C TYR A 185 27.91 -17.29 -18.70
N GLN A 186 27.71 -16.33 -19.59
CA GLN A 186 28.44 -16.19 -20.84
C GLN A 186 29.80 -15.46 -20.66
N ARG A 187 30.24 -15.25 -19.43
CA ARG A 187 31.47 -14.53 -19.08
C ARG A 187 31.56 -13.10 -19.65
N GLU A 188 30.38 -12.48 -19.86
CA GLU A 188 30.27 -11.08 -20.21
C GLU A 188 30.28 -10.20 -18.95
N ARG A 189 30.25 -8.85 -19.15
CA ARG A 189 30.23 -7.85 -18.08
C ARG A 189 29.01 -8.03 -17.14
N PRO A 190 29.18 -8.03 -15.80
CA PRO A 190 28.11 -8.27 -14.84
C PRO A 190 27.26 -7.02 -14.56
N TYR A 191 27.60 -5.85 -15.13
CA TYR A 191 26.99 -4.56 -14.75
C TYR A 191 25.48 -4.55 -14.85
N VAL A 192 24.89 -5.17 -15.87
CA VAL A 192 23.42 -5.23 -16.02
C VAL A 192 22.78 -5.90 -14.81
N PHE A 193 23.39 -6.96 -14.29
CA PHE A 193 22.88 -7.64 -13.09
C PHE A 193 23.01 -6.74 -11.85
N ILE A 194 24.21 -6.18 -11.62
CA ILE A 194 24.51 -5.32 -10.47
C ILE A 194 23.57 -4.11 -10.44
N PHE A 195 23.42 -3.41 -11.59
CA PHE A 195 22.52 -2.25 -11.67
C PHE A 195 21.05 -2.63 -11.54
N ALA A 196 20.60 -3.76 -12.11
CA ALA A 196 19.24 -4.23 -11.97
C ALA A 196 18.91 -4.56 -10.50
N VAL A 197 19.84 -5.17 -9.76
CA VAL A 197 19.72 -5.39 -8.31
C VAL A 197 19.66 -4.06 -7.57
N CYS A 198 20.59 -3.15 -7.84
CA CYS A 198 20.66 -1.84 -7.20
C CYS A 198 19.34 -1.06 -7.36
N VAL A 199 18.87 -0.89 -8.60
CA VAL A 199 17.65 -0.15 -8.88
C VAL A 199 16.41 -0.84 -8.29
N SER A 200 16.35 -2.17 -8.32
CA SER A 200 15.27 -2.92 -7.66
C SER A 200 15.24 -2.68 -6.16
N ALA A 201 16.43 -2.66 -5.53
CA ALA A 201 16.59 -2.44 -4.10
C ALA A 201 16.23 -1.01 -3.66
N MET A 202 16.62 -0.02 -4.46
CA MET A 202 16.25 1.38 -4.22
C MET A 202 14.75 1.60 -4.37
N SER A 203 14.16 1.05 -5.45
CA SER A 203 12.79 1.35 -5.86
C SER A 203 11.75 0.81 -4.88
N ASN A 204 11.89 -0.44 -4.44
CA ASN A 204 10.90 -1.04 -3.55
C ASN A 204 11.39 -2.38 -2.96
N TYR A 205 11.60 -2.42 -1.65
CA TYR A 205 12.06 -3.61 -0.92
C TYR A 205 11.11 -4.81 -1.04
N TYR A 206 9.80 -4.58 -1.13
CA TYR A 206 8.79 -5.64 -1.23
C TYR A 206 8.92 -6.42 -2.56
N PHE A 207 9.10 -5.73 -3.68
CA PHE A 207 9.34 -6.40 -4.95
C PHE A 207 10.76 -6.91 -5.10
N LEU A 208 11.75 -6.30 -4.44
CA LEU A 208 13.10 -6.86 -4.37
C LEU A 208 13.09 -8.28 -3.82
N TYR A 209 12.33 -8.54 -2.74
CA TYR A 209 12.16 -9.86 -2.15
C TYR A 209 11.68 -10.90 -3.19
N MET A 210 10.62 -10.59 -3.92
CA MET A 210 10.11 -11.48 -4.98
C MET A 210 11.10 -11.67 -6.12
N LEU A 211 11.70 -10.57 -6.60
CA LEU A 211 12.68 -10.58 -7.69
C LEU A 211 13.91 -11.40 -7.34
N THR A 212 14.36 -11.35 -6.08
CA THR A 212 15.48 -12.17 -5.58
C THR A 212 15.15 -13.65 -5.68
N ILE A 213 13.98 -14.08 -5.21
CA ILE A 213 13.55 -15.48 -5.29
C ILE A 213 13.54 -15.94 -6.76
N PHE A 214 12.92 -15.17 -7.65
CA PHE A 214 12.85 -15.53 -9.07
C PHE A 214 14.20 -15.48 -9.76
N ALA A 215 15.10 -14.56 -9.39
CA ALA A 215 16.46 -14.51 -9.91
C ALA A 215 17.26 -15.77 -9.51
N VAL A 216 17.12 -16.22 -8.26
CA VAL A 216 17.75 -17.46 -7.76
C VAL A 216 17.19 -18.68 -8.51
N ILE A 217 15.87 -18.81 -8.64
CA ILE A 217 15.24 -19.88 -9.39
C ILE A 217 15.71 -19.87 -10.85
N TYR A 218 15.74 -18.70 -11.48
CA TYR A 218 16.21 -18.56 -12.86
C TYR A 218 17.69 -18.95 -12.99
N ALA A 219 18.56 -18.46 -12.13
CA ALA A 219 19.98 -18.78 -12.13
C ALA A 219 20.20 -20.30 -11.96
N TRP A 220 19.45 -20.94 -11.05
CA TRP A 220 19.53 -22.37 -10.82
C TRP A 220 19.12 -23.19 -12.07
N ILE A 221 17.98 -22.85 -12.69
CA ILE A 221 17.53 -23.51 -13.93
C ILE A 221 18.57 -23.36 -15.03
N ARG A 222 19.25 -22.20 -15.10
CA ARG A 222 20.27 -21.90 -16.10
C ARG A 222 21.63 -22.58 -15.82
N PHE A 223 21.94 -22.83 -14.55
CA PHE A 223 23.18 -23.52 -14.12
C PHE A 223 23.40 -24.81 -14.89
N TYR A 224 22.40 -25.67 -14.93
CA TYR A 224 22.49 -26.97 -15.62
C TYR A 224 22.71 -26.90 -17.14
N LYS A 225 22.54 -25.74 -17.73
CA LYS A 225 22.84 -25.52 -19.15
C LYS A 225 24.30 -25.19 -19.38
N TYR A 226 24.94 -24.57 -18.43
CA TYR A 226 26.30 -23.99 -18.63
C TYR A 226 27.38 -24.78 -17.89
N THR A 227 27.05 -25.84 -17.15
CA THR A 227 27.99 -26.58 -16.29
C THR A 227 27.90 -28.07 -16.62
N GLU A 228 28.93 -28.62 -17.22
CA GLU A 228 29.01 -30.06 -17.63
C GLU A 228 29.90 -30.87 -16.69
N GLU A 229 30.97 -30.30 -16.11
CA GLU A 229 31.96 -30.99 -15.27
C GLU A 229 32.00 -30.42 -13.84
N ASN A 230 32.45 -31.24 -12.88
CA ASN A 230 32.66 -30.90 -11.44
C ASN A 230 31.50 -30.05 -10.83
N LYS A 231 30.30 -30.62 -10.92
CA LYS A 231 29.05 -29.88 -10.63
C LYS A 231 29.02 -29.21 -9.25
N MET A 232 29.59 -29.83 -8.20
CA MET A 232 29.54 -29.26 -6.85
C MET A 232 30.45 -28.04 -6.68
N ILE A 233 31.72 -28.13 -7.13
CA ILE A 233 32.67 -26.99 -7.04
C ILE A 233 32.17 -25.83 -7.89
N ASN A 234 31.76 -26.10 -9.12
CA ASN A 234 31.21 -25.09 -10.01
C ASN A 234 29.91 -24.46 -9.48
N PHE A 235 29.09 -25.22 -8.74
CA PHE A 235 27.91 -24.72 -8.07
C PHE A 235 28.29 -23.73 -6.96
N CYS A 236 29.20 -24.10 -6.06
CA CYS A 236 29.69 -23.22 -5.00
C CYS A 236 30.32 -21.91 -5.55
N LEU A 237 31.17 -22.03 -6.57
CA LEU A 237 31.79 -20.86 -7.22
C LEU A 237 30.74 -19.98 -7.90
N THR A 238 29.71 -20.56 -8.48
CA THR A 238 28.60 -19.82 -9.08
C THR A 238 27.81 -19.06 -8.04
N ILE A 239 27.43 -19.72 -6.93
CA ILE A 239 26.76 -19.05 -5.80
C ILE A 239 27.60 -17.90 -5.27
N LEU A 240 28.90 -18.12 -5.00
CA LEU A 240 29.81 -17.08 -4.53
C LEU A 240 29.87 -15.89 -5.48
N LYS A 241 29.99 -16.15 -6.78
CA LYS A 241 30.08 -15.13 -7.82
C LYS A 241 28.77 -14.31 -7.92
N PHE A 242 27.61 -14.95 -7.96
CA PHE A 242 26.32 -14.25 -7.97
C PHE A 242 26.07 -13.53 -6.65
N GLY A 243 26.41 -14.15 -5.50
CA GLY A 243 26.35 -13.55 -4.19
C GLY A 243 27.15 -12.26 -4.09
N MET A 244 28.39 -12.26 -4.59
CA MET A 244 29.24 -11.08 -4.62
C MET A 244 28.62 -9.94 -5.47
N TYR A 245 28.14 -10.21 -6.67
CA TYR A 245 27.53 -9.20 -7.54
C TYR A 245 26.19 -8.71 -6.98
N TYR A 246 25.41 -9.60 -6.36
CA TYR A 246 24.15 -9.26 -5.73
C TYR A 246 24.38 -8.35 -4.51
N THR A 247 25.34 -8.74 -3.63
CA THR A 247 25.71 -7.93 -2.45
C THR A 247 26.24 -6.56 -2.86
N LEU A 248 27.04 -6.48 -3.93
CA LEU A 248 27.51 -5.19 -4.46
C LEU A 248 26.32 -4.32 -4.92
N GLY A 249 25.37 -4.88 -5.66
CA GLY A 249 24.15 -4.16 -6.06
C GLY A 249 23.30 -3.70 -4.86
N ILE A 250 23.13 -4.52 -3.83
CA ILE A 250 22.44 -4.16 -2.58
C ILE A 250 23.21 -3.07 -1.84
N ALA A 251 24.53 -3.20 -1.73
CA ALA A 251 25.37 -2.20 -1.04
C ALA A 251 25.31 -0.83 -1.74
N MET A 252 25.29 -0.79 -3.08
CA MET A 252 25.10 0.45 -3.85
C MET A 252 23.76 1.14 -3.54
N ALA A 253 22.73 0.38 -3.17
CA ALA A 253 21.40 0.87 -2.82
C ALA A 253 21.24 1.20 -1.33
N ALA A 254 22.25 0.94 -0.49
CA ALA A 254 22.12 0.96 0.97
C ALA A 254 21.66 2.30 1.53
N VAL A 255 21.98 3.42 0.89
CA VAL A 255 21.54 4.76 1.30
C VAL A 255 20.02 4.89 1.40
N ILE A 256 19.27 4.17 0.55
CA ILE A 256 17.81 4.12 0.54
C ILE A 256 17.30 2.87 1.26
N LEU A 257 17.90 1.72 0.96
CA LEU A 257 17.40 0.42 1.42
C LEU A 257 17.55 0.26 2.93
N LEU A 258 18.70 0.65 3.53
CA LEU A 258 18.93 0.43 4.96
C LEU A 258 17.94 1.20 5.85
N PRO A 259 17.70 2.51 5.64
CA PRO A 259 16.62 3.22 6.35
C PRO A 259 15.24 2.60 6.15
N SER A 260 14.93 2.17 4.93
CA SER A 260 13.64 1.56 4.62
C SER A 260 13.44 0.22 5.35
N VAL A 261 14.46 -0.60 5.46
CA VAL A 261 14.46 -1.85 6.22
C VAL A 261 14.32 -1.58 7.73
N ILE A 262 15.04 -0.60 8.27
CA ILE A 262 14.91 -0.21 9.69
C ILE A 262 13.47 0.26 9.97
N GLY A 263 12.89 1.10 9.10
CA GLY A 263 11.51 1.55 9.23
C GLY A 263 10.50 0.41 9.14
N PHE A 264 10.73 -0.55 8.24
CA PHE A 264 9.91 -1.74 8.08
C PHE A 264 9.93 -2.64 9.32
N LEU A 265 11.10 -2.86 9.93
CA LEU A 265 11.23 -3.64 11.18
C LEU A 265 10.55 -2.94 12.38
N GLY A 266 10.43 -1.62 12.34
CA GLY A 266 9.70 -0.82 13.33
C GLY A 266 8.20 -0.68 13.08
N ASN A 267 7.64 -1.38 12.10
CA ASN A 267 6.22 -1.27 11.69
C ASN A 267 5.31 -2.11 12.60
N GLY A 268 4.11 -1.57 12.92
CA GLY A 268 3.08 -2.24 13.73
C GLY A 268 2.28 -3.33 13.01
N ARG A 269 2.53 -3.59 11.73
CA ARG A 269 1.73 -4.48 10.88
C ARG A 269 2.05 -5.96 11.02
N TYR A 270 3.05 -6.34 11.81
CA TYR A 270 3.50 -7.72 12.00
C TYR A 270 2.84 -8.39 13.20
N GLY A 271 2.34 -9.62 13.03
CA GLY A 271 1.95 -10.48 14.13
C GLY A 271 0.69 -11.32 13.97
N ASN A 272 0.07 -11.36 12.81
CA ASN A 272 -1.10 -12.22 12.62
C ASN A 272 -0.66 -13.65 12.30
N GLY A 273 -1.16 -14.62 13.07
CA GLY A 273 -0.91 -16.02 12.85
C GLY A 273 -1.41 -16.50 11.48
N VAL A 274 -0.70 -17.44 10.88
CA VAL A 274 -1.08 -18.07 9.61
C VAL A 274 -2.09 -19.18 9.90
N ASP A 275 -3.26 -19.12 9.28
CA ASP A 275 -4.18 -20.27 9.25
C ASP A 275 -3.64 -21.33 8.28
N TRP A 276 -3.09 -22.40 8.82
CA TRP A 276 -2.48 -23.50 8.05
C TRP A 276 -3.46 -24.18 7.08
N LYS A 277 -4.76 -24.20 7.38
CA LYS A 277 -5.77 -24.77 6.47
C LYS A 277 -5.95 -23.93 5.22
N SER A 278 -5.79 -22.62 5.33
CA SER A 278 -5.88 -21.69 4.19
C SER A 278 -4.66 -21.71 3.26
N LEU A 279 -3.59 -22.44 3.62
CA LEU A 279 -2.38 -22.57 2.80
C LEU A 279 -2.51 -23.61 1.68
N ILE A 280 -3.45 -24.56 1.78
CA ILE A 280 -3.49 -25.71 0.89
C ILE A 280 -4.41 -25.48 -0.29
N VAL A 281 -5.61 -24.93 -0.07
CA VAL A 281 -6.65 -24.83 -1.09
C VAL A 281 -7.34 -23.47 -1.04
N TYR A 282 -7.53 -22.85 -2.21
CA TYR A 282 -8.42 -21.70 -2.38
C TYR A 282 -9.89 -22.13 -2.40
N PRO A 283 -10.85 -21.25 -2.14
CA PRO A 283 -12.26 -21.54 -2.37
C PRO A 283 -12.54 -21.97 -3.82
N GLY A 284 -13.49 -22.91 -4.01
CA GLY A 284 -13.77 -23.50 -5.33
C GLY A 284 -14.00 -22.49 -6.45
N LYS A 285 -14.70 -21.39 -6.15
CA LYS A 285 -14.93 -20.27 -7.11
C LYS A 285 -13.65 -19.63 -7.65
N TYR A 286 -12.55 -19.66 -6.89
CA TYR A 286 -11.26 -19.18 -7.35
C TYR A 286 -10.77 -19.95 -8.58
N TYR A 287 -10.93 -21.26 -8.58
CA TYR A 287 -10.46 -22.12 -9.68
C TYR A 287 -11.30 -21.93 -10.94
N LEU A 288 -12.62 -21.79 -10.79
CA LEU A 288 -13.52 -21.50 -11.91
C LEU A 288 -13.16 -20.14 -12.55
N LEU A 289 -13.06 -19.11 -11.74
CA LEU A 289 -12.67 -17.77 -12.19
C LEU A 289 -11.25 -17.73 -12.78
N PHE A 290 -10.33 -18.53 -12.28
CA PHE A 290 -8.97 -18.61 -12.82
C PHE A 290 -8.99 -19.13 -14.26
N ILE A 291 -9.67 -20.25 -14.51
CA ILE A 291 -9.74 -20.85 -15.84
C ILE A 291 -10.48 -19.91 -16.80
N GLU A 292 -11.62 -19.37 -16.39
CA GLU A 292 -12.44 -18.46 -17.20
C GLU A 292 -11.68 -17.18 -17.57
N ASN A 293 -10.98 -16.56 -16.62
CA ASN A 293 -10.28 -15.31 -16.84
C ASN A 293 -8.87 -15.47 -17.42
N PHE A 294 -8.42 -16.69 -17.70
CA PHE A 294 -7.10 -16.91 -18.27
C PHE A 294 -6.96 -16.28 -19.66
N ILE A 295 -8.01 -16.31 -20.46
CA ILE A 295 -8.10 -15.61 -21.74
C ILE A 295 -9.11 -14.49 -21.62
N GLY A 296 -8.64 -13.28 -21.55
CA GLY A 296 -9.51 -12.13 -21.34
C GLY A 296 -9.35 -11.52 -19.95
N TYR A 297 -10.11 -10.46 -19.71
CA TYR A 297 -9.98 -9.66 -18.50
C TYR A 297 -11.35 -9.50 -17.82
N GLY A 298 -12.05 -10.59 -17.62
CA GLY A 298 -13.35 -10.58 -17.02
C GLY A 298 -13.41 -10.11 -15.57
N ASN A 299 -14.36 -10.63 -14.82
CA ASN A 299 -14.61 -10.23 -13.44
C ASN A 299 -13.34 -10.37 -12.56
N MET A 300 -12.99 -9.29 -11.85
CA MET A 300 -11.78 -9.18 -11.03
C MET A 300 -11.90 -9.79 -9.64
N GLY A 301 -12.98 -10.51 -9.35
CA GLY A 301 -13.20 -11.15 -8.05
C GLY A 301 -12.14 -12.18 -7.65
N SER A 302 -11.36 -12.67 -8.62
CA SER A 302 -10.25 -13.57 -8.36
C SER A 302 -8.92 -12.82 -8.17
N ASN A 303 -8.18 -13.13 -7.11
CA ASN A 303 -6.83 -12.62 -6.89
C ASN A 303 -5.77 -13.32 -7.77
N THR A 304 -6.17 -13.86 -8.93
CA THR A 304 -5.25 -14.55 -9.83
C THR A 304 -4.24 -13.62 -10.49
N ASN A 305 -4.65 -12.37 -10.78
CA ASN A 305 -3.87 -11.38 -11.53
C ASN A 305 -3.34 -11.89 -12.89
N ALA A 306 -3.87 -13.03 -13.35
CA ALA A 306 -3.61 -13.62 -14.64
C ALA A 306 -4.76 -13.28 -15.59
N GLY A 307 -4.43 -13.06 -16.85
CA GLY A 307 -5.36 -12.76 -17.93
C GLY A 307 -4.56 -12.36 -19.15
N TYR A 308 -4.84 -12.95 -20.30
CA TYR A 308 -3.99 -12.78 -21.48
C TYR A 308 -4.83 -12.60 -22.73
N LEU A 309 -4.21 -12.06 -23.78
CA LEU A 309 -4.81 -11.93 -25.10
C LEU A 309 -5.19 -13.32 -25.67
N PRO A 310 -6.26 -13.45 -26.48
CA PRO A 310 -6.73 -14.72 -27.01
C PRO A 310 -5.68 -15.57 -27.72
N ILE A 311 -4.71 -14.93 -28.40
CA ILE A 311 -3.58 -15.64 -29.06
C ILE A 311 -2.79 -16.51 -28.08
N VAL A 312 -2.74 -16.13 -26.82
CA VAL A 312 -2.02 -16.88 -25.76
C VAL A 312 -2.65 -18.25 -25.54
N GLY A 313 -3.97 -18.37 -25.63
CA GLY A 313 -4.67 -19.66 -25.52
C GLY A 313 -4.18 -20.65 -26.58
N ILE A 314 -4.06 -20.19 -27.82
CA ILE A 314 -3.52 -21.03 -28.91
C ILE A 314 -2.05 -21.39 -28.65
N VAL A 315 -1.23 -20.43 -28.20
CA VAL A 315 0.18 -20.67 -27.86
C VAL A 315 0.33 -21.71 -26.75
N VAL A 316 -0.50 -21.63 -25.71
CA VAL A 316 -0.49 -22.60 -24.61
C VAL A 316 -0.90 -23.99 -25.09
N LEU A 317 -2.02 -24.10 -25.82
CA LEU A 317 -2.48 -25.38 -26.37
C LEU A 317 -1.43 -25.98 -27.33
N PHE A 318 -0.84 -25.17 -28.22
CA PHE A 318 0.24 -25.62 -29.09
C PHE A 318 1.43 -26.18 -28.30
N THR A 319 1.77 -25.51 -27.19
CA THR A 319 2.91 -25.93 -26.33
C THR A 319 2.60 -27.25 -25.63
N LEU A 320 1.37 -27.45 -25.15
CA LEU A 320 0.93 -28.66 -24.50
C LEU A 320 0.96 -29.87 -25.46
N PHE A 321 0.52 -29.68 -26.72
CA PHE A 321 0.51 -30.73 -27.74
C PHE A 321 1.84 -30.88 -28.48
N SER A 322 2.86 -30.08 -28.17
CA SER A 322 4.17 -30.18 -28.82
C SER A 322 4.98 -31.32 -28.22
N GLN A 323 5.47 -32.24 -29.09
CA GLN A 323 6.32 -33.40 -28.67
C GLN A 323 7.82 -33.08 -28.67
N ARG A 324 8.25 -31.92 -29.21
CA ARG A 324 9.67 -31.58 -29.32
C ARG A 324 10.31 -31.42 -27.93
N MET A 325 11.46 -32.10 -27.72
CA MET A 325 12.23 -32.06 -26.46
C MET A 325 12.58 -30.64 -26.01
N LYS A 326 12.94 -29.76 -26.94
CA LYS A 326 13.24 -28.34 -26.64
C LYS A 326 12.05 -27.62 -25.99
N HIS A 327 10.81 -28.00 -26.30
CA HIS A 327 9.61 -27.39 -25.77
C HIS A 327 9.21 -27.90 -24.39
N LYS A 328 9.77 -29.06 -23.95
CA LYS A 328 9.49 -29.63 -22.62
C LYS A 328 9.84 -28.64 -21.51
N LYS A 329 10.95 -27.89 -21.62
CA LYS A 329 11.38 -26.91 -20.62
C LYS A 329 10.38 -25.75 -20.47
N TYR A 330 9.86 -25.22 -21.58
CA TYR A 330 8.84 -24.17 -21.56
C TYR A 330 7.51 -24.66 -20.99
N ARG A 331 7.12 -25.88 -21.36
CA ARG A 331 5.92 -26.55 -20.81
C ARG A 331 6.05 -26.77 -19.31
N ALA A 332 7.17 -27.26 -18.83
CA ALA A 332 7.45 -27.46 -17.41
C ALA A 332 7.41 -26.13 -16.64
N ALA A 333 8.05 -25.08 -17.15
CA ALA A 333 8.03 -23.76 -16.52
C ALA A 333 6.60 -23.20 -16.43
N PHE A 334 5.81 -23.34 -17.51
CA PHE A 334 4.42 -22.91 -17.51
C PHE A 334 3.57 -23.71 -16.52
N ILE A 335 3.65 -25.03 -16.53
CA ILE A 335 2.90 -25.90 -15.59
C ILE A 335 3.28 -25.60 -14.14
N ALA A 336 4.58 -25.46 -13.83
CA ALA A 336 5.05 -25.11 -12.50
C ALA A 336 4.48 -23.75 -12.03
N SER A 337 4.41 -22.78 -12.93
CA SER A 337 3.82 -21.46 -12.61
C SER A 337 2.32 -21.54 -12.37
N ILE A 338 1.60 -22.39 -13.12
CA ILE A 338 0.17 -22.64 -12.86
C ILE A 338 -0.04 -23.33 -11.53
N ILE A 339 0.77 -24.35 -11.20
CA ILE A 339 0.73 -25.02 -9.89
C ILE A 339 0.95 -24.00 -8.77
N ALA A 340 1.95 -23.13 -8.92
CA ALA A 340 2.20 -22.07 -7.94
C ALA A 340 1.02 -21.09 -7.80
N LEU A 341 0.27 -20.84 -8.87
CA LEU A 341 -0.87 -19.92 -8.85
C LEU A 341 -2.13 -20.54 -8.21
N ILE A 342 -2.32 -21.86 -8.34
CA ILE A 342 -3.48 -22.57 -7.79
C ILE A 342 -3.30 -22.98 -6.33
N LEU A 343 -2.10 -22.94 -5.79
CA LEU A 343 -1.80 -23.29 -4.40
C LEU A 343 -1.56 -22.03 -3.55
N PRO A 344 -2.40 -21.76 -2.51
CA PRO A 344 -2.26 -20.57 -1.67
C PRO A 344 -0.91 -20.38 -1.02
N ILE A 345 -0.20 -21.47 -0.69
CA ILE A 345 1.12 -21.43 -0.04
C ILE A 345 2.12 -20.57 -0.81
N PHE A 346 2.10 -20.59 -2.14
CA PHE A 346 2.97 -19.74 -2.96
C PHE A 346 2.55 -18.28 -2.89
N GLY A 347 1.24 -18.01 -2.85
CA GLY A 347 0.71 -16.66 -2.61
C GLY A 347 1.15 -16.10 -1.26
N TYR A 348 1.22 -16.92 -0.21
CA TYR A 348 1.77 -16.56 1.10
C TYR A 348 3.28 -16.34 1.03
N ALA A 349 4.03 -17.33 0.51
CA ALA A 349 5.49 -17.28 0.44
C ALA A 349 6.00 -16.05 -0.33
N PHE A 350 5.45 -15.77 -1.50
CA PHE A 350 5.82 -14.59 -2.28
C PHE A 350 5.31 -13.26 -1.72
N ASN A 351 4.35 -13.28 -0.78
CA ASN A 351 3.85 -12.09 -0.09
C ASN A 351 4.44 -11.94 1.34
N GLY A 352 5.62 -12.51 1.59
CA GLY A 352 6.31 -12.41 2.88
C GLY A 352 5.52 -13.06 4.03
N PHE A 353 4.80 -14.13 3.76
CA PHE A 353 3.96 -14.90 4.69
C PHE A 353 2.87 -14.08 5.42
N SER A 354 2.48 -12.93 4.85
CA SER A 354 1.46 -12.08 5.43
C SER A 354 0.04 -12.60 5.15
N TYR A 355 -0.29 -12.84 3.88
CA TYR A 355 -1.55 -13.45 3.41
C TYR A 355 -1.41 -13.92 1.97
N ALA A 356 -2.28 -14.84 1.53
CA ALA A 356 -2.25 -15.34 0.16
C ALA A 356 -2.60 -14.24 -0.85
N ASN A 357 -1.62 -13.82 -1.65
CA ASN A 357 -1.81 -12.84 -2.71
C ASN A 357 -0.87 -13.09 -3.89
N ASN A 358 -1.42 -13.14 -5.09
CA ASN A 358 -0.67 -13.44 -6.30
C ASN A 358 -0.10 -12.17 -6.98
N ARG A 359 0.51 -11.27 -6.21
CA ARG A 359 1.25 -10.11 -6.74
C ARG A 359 2.51 -10.49 -7.52
N TRP A 360 2.96 -11.72 -7.37
CA TRP A 360 4.08 -12.31 -8.11
C TRP A 360 3.72 -12.70 -9.56
N ALA A 361 2.45 -12.61 -9.97
CA ALA A 361 1.98 -13.03 -11.31
C ALA A 361 2.63 -12.27 -12.47
N PHE A 362 3.39 -11.19 -12.22
CA PHE A 362 4.28 -10.59 -13.22
C PHE A 362 5.31 -11.59 -13.77
N ALA A 363 5.79 -12.53 -12.93
CA ALA A 363 6.71 -13.59 -13.35
C ALA A 363 6.02 -14.63 -14.24
N LEU A 364 4.75 -14.99 -13.96
CA LEU A 364 3.95 -15.79 -14.88
C LEU A 364 3.76 -15.07 -16.21
N SER A 365 3.44 -13.75 -16.19
CA SER A 365 3.31 -12.95 -17.42
C SER A 365 4.60 -12.95 -18.24
N PHE A 366 5.77 -12.91 -17.59
CA PHE A 366 7.06 -13.04 -18.26
C PHE A 366 7.24 -14.43 -18.92
N ILE A 367 6.88 -15.51 -18.23
CA ILE A 367 6.96 -16.88 -18.77
C ILE A 367 6.02 -17.05 -19.96
N VAL A 368 4.79 -16.55 -19.87
CA VAL A 368 3.79 -16.58 -20.96
C VAL A 368 4.29 -15.76 -22.17
N ALA A 369 4.86 -14.59 -21.94
CA ALA A 369 5.47 -13.77 -23.00
C ALA A 369 6.63 -14.47 -23.69
N LEU A 370 7.50 -15.14 -22.91
CA LEU A 370 8.64 -15.90 -23.44
C LEU A 370 8.19 -17.12 -24.24
N LEU A 371 7.14 -17.80 -23.74
CA LEU A 371 6.47 -18.90 -24.43
C LEU A 371 5.91 -18.41 -25.77
N THR A 372 5.22 -17.27 -25.76
CA THR A 372 4.68 -16.64 -26.96
C THR A 372 5.79 -16.28 -27.95
N ALA A 373 6.87 -15.67 -27.50
CA ALA A 373 8.01 -15.30 -28.32
C ALA A 373 8.66 -16.51 -29.02
N GLU A 374 8.68 -17.67 -28.38
CA GLU A 374 9.22 -18.91 -28.92
C GLU A 374 8.25 -19.64 -29.86
N MET A 375 6.97 -19.72 -29.49
CA MET A 375 5.99 -20.58 -30.15
C MET A 375 5.25 -19.88 -31.29
N TYR A 376 5.01 -18.56 -31.21
CA TYR A 376 4.27 -17.81 -32.22
C TYR A 376 4.75 -18.05 -33.67
N PRO A 377 6.06 -18.01 -34.00
CA PRO A 377 6.49 -18.30 -35.36
C PRO A 377 6.24 -19.73 -35.82
N ARG A 378 5.97 -20.66 -34.92
CA ARG A 378 5.72 -22.07 -35.18
C ARG A 378 4.26 -22.41 -35.39
N LEU A 379 3.36 -21.52 -35.02
CA LEU A 379 1.94 -21.69 -35.25
C LEU A 379 1.56 -21.77 -36.73
N PHE A 380 2.46 -21.33 -37.63
CA PHE A 380 2.27 -21.35 -39.05
C PHE A 380 2.73 -22.68 -39.71
N VAL A 381 3.21 -23.65 -38.92
CA VAL A 381 3.69 -24.96 -39.38
C VAL A 381 3.23 -26.07 -38.44
N MET A 382 1.93 -26.08 -38.10
CA MET A 382 1.33 -27.08 -37.20
C MET A 382 1.08 -28.41 -37.90
N SER A 383 1.37 -29.53 -37.21
CA SER A 383 0.94 -30.85 -37.66
C SER A 383 -0.57 -31.04 -37.56
N LYS A 384 -1.16 -32.01 -38.29
CA LYS A 384 -2.60 -32.32 -38.21
C LYS A 384 -3.06 -32.64 -36.77
N ARG A 385 -2.24 -33.38 -36.01
CA ARG A 385 -2.51 -33.68 -34.59
C ARG A 385 -2.58 -32.40 -33.74
N GLN A 386 -1.67 -31.45 -33.96
CA GLN A 386 -1.67 -30.18 -33.26
C GLN A 386 -2.89 -29.33 -33.66
N GLN A 387 -3.24 -29.28 -34.94
CA GLN A 387 -4.45 -28.59 -35.38
C GLN A 387 -5.70 -29.16 -34.69
N ILE A 388 -5.91 -30.48 -34.75
CA ILE A 388 -7.06 -31.13 -34.07
C ILE A 388 -7.04 -30.87 -32.57
N GLY A 389 -5.91 -31.07 -31.91
CA GLY A 389 -5.79 -30.86 -30.47
C GLY A 389 -6.08 -29.41 -30.04
N ILE A 390 -5.60 -28.39 -30.78
CA ILE A 390 -5.89 -26.98 -30.51
C ILE A 390 -7.37 -26.69 -30.73
N GLY A 391 -7.95 -27.15 -31.84
CA GLY A 391 -9.39 -26.97 -32.12
C GLY A 391 -10.27 -27.59 -31.03
N ALA A 392 -9.98 -28.83 -30.64
CA ALA A 392 -10.68 -29.49 -29.53
C ALA A 392 -10.51 -28.72 -28.20
N GLY A 393 -9.28 -28.28 -27.88
CA GLY A 393 -9.03 -27.46 -26.70
C GLY A 393 -9.78 -26.15 -26.66
N ILE A 394 -9.92 -25.46 -27.79
CA ILE A 394 -10.72 -24.23 -27.91
C ILE A 394 -12.20 -24.55 -27.66
N ILE A 395 -12.73 -25.62 -28.25
CA ILE A 395 -14.13 -26.04 -28.06
C ILE A 395 -14.38 -26.36 -26.56
N ILE A 396 -13.54 -27.18 -25.95
CA ILE A 396 -13.65 -27.57 -24.54
C ILE A 396 -13.62 -26.31 -23.65
N TYR A 397 -12.68 -25.39 -23.89
CA TYR A 397 -12.58 -24.15 -23.16
C TYR A 397 -13.84 -23.29 -23.32
N THR A 398 -14.35 -23.15 -24.55
CA THR A 398 -15.56 -22.38 -24.84
C THR A 398 -16.79 -22.96 -24.14
N VAL A 399 -16.97 -24.30 -24.20
CA VAL A 399 -18.07 -24.99 -23.52
C VAL A 399 -17.97 -24.81 -22.01
N PHE A 400 -16.78 -24.93 -21.44
CA PHE A 400 -16.54 -24.66 -20.01
C PHE A 400 -16.96 -23.23 -19.64
N CYS A 401 -16.53 -22.23 -20.41
CA CYS A 401 -16.89 -20.83 -20.17
C CYS A 401 -18.40 -20.57 -20.27
N ILE A 402 -19.10 -21.22 -21.21
CA ILE A 402 -20.56 -21.13 -21.34
C ILE A 402 -21.23 -21.71 -20.09
N ILE A 403 -20.82 -22.89 -19.62
CA ILE A 403 -21.38 -23.55 -18.44
C ILE A 403 -21.18 -22.69 -17.20
N VAL A 404 -19.96 -22.20 -16.97
CA VAL A 404 -19.63 -21.34 -15.80
C VAL A 404 -20.44 -20.04 -15.85
N ASN A 405 -20.55 -19.40 -17.01
CA ASN A 405 -21.30 -18.15 -17.16
C ASN A 405 -22.81 -18.35 -17.02
N ALA A 406 -23.33 -19.53 -17.37
CA ALA A 406 -24.73 -19.92 -17.23
C ALA A 406 -25.13 -20.35 -15.81
N SER A 407 -24.17 -20.54 -14.89
CA SER A 407 -24.43 -20.98 -13.52
C SER A 407 -25.34 -20.06 -12.67
N GLY A 408 -25.65 -18.86 -13.17
CA GLY A 408 -26.53 -17.89 -12.53
C GLY A 408 -25.86 -17.06 -11.41
N GLU A 409 -24.68 -17.45 -10.94
CA GLU A 409 -23.96 -16.69 -9.92
C GLU A 409 -23.36 -15.40 -10.51
N GLU A 410 -23.76 -14.26 -9.98
CA GLU A 410 -23.34 -12.94 -10.47
C GLU A 410 -21.80 -12.76 -10.47
N ILE A 411 -21.10 -13.37 -9.49
CA ILE A 411 -19.65 -13.30 -9.42
C ILE A 411 -18.95 -14.06 -10.54
N LEU A 412 -19.60 -15.08 -11.11
CA LEU A 412 -19.08 -15.90 -12.20
C LEU A 412 -19.49 -15.38 -13.58
N LYS A 413 -20.38 -14.40 -13.65
CA LYS A 413 -20.78 -13.80 -14.93
C LYS A 413 -19.64 -12.99 -15.54
N ASN A 414 -19.18 -13.38 -16.71
CA ASN A 414 -18.17 -12.67 -17.48
C ASN A 414 -18.73 -12.15 -18.79
N LYS A 415 -19.07 -10.87 -18.81
CA LYS A 415 -19.68 -10.22 -19.97
C LYS A 415 -18.84 -10.31 -21.24
N GLY A 416 -17.52 -10.35 -21.13
CA GLY A 416 -16.59 -10.35 -22.26
C GLY A 416 -16.13 -11.75 -22.72
N ILE A 417 -16.52 -12.83 -22.01
CA ILE A 417 -15.95 -14.16 -22.26
C ILE A 417 -16.31 -14.72 -23.64
N MET A 418 -17.52 -14.50 -24.09
CA MET A 418 -17.97 -14.97 -25.41
C MET A 418 -17.22 -14.27 -26.55
N ALA A 419 -16.94 -12.97 -26.39
CA ALA A 419 -16.11 -12.24 -27.35
C ALA A 419 -14.66 -12.75 -27.34
N ALA A 420 -14.09 -13.09 -26.17
CA ALA A 420 -12.77 -13.69 -26.08
C ALA A 420 -12.72 -15.09 -26.73
N CYS A 421 -13.76 -15.92 -26.51
CA CYS A 421 -13.89 -17.23 -27.18
C CYS A 421 -14.06 -17.10 -28.69
N GLY A 422 -14.83 -16.12 -29.17
CA GLY A 422 -14.93 -15.80 -30.58
C GLY A 422 -13.59 -15.38 -31.20
N LEU A 423 -12.88 -14.51 -30.52
CA LEU A 423 -11.57 -14.04 -30.98
C LEU A 423 -10.52 -15.16 -31.04
N ILE A 424 -10.46 -16.09 -30.07
CA ILE A 424 -9.54 -17.21 -30.15
C ILE A 424 -9.86 -18.12 -31.32
N ALA A 425 -11.16 -18.34 -31.64
CA ALA A 425 -11.58 -19.10 -32.80
C ALA A 425 -11.17 -18.40 -34.12
N VAL A 426 -11.34 -17.08 -34.21
CA VAL A 426 -10.92 -16.30 -35.38
C VAL A 426 -9.41 -16.37 -35.59
N PHE A 427 -8.62 -16.19 -34.52
CA PHE A 427 -7.15 -16.39 -34.58
C PHE A 427 -6.79 -17.77 -35.09
N TYR A 428 -7.46 -18.80 -34.58
CA TYR A 428 -7.18 -20.17 -34.96
C TYR A 428 -7.52 -20.44 -36.44
N ILE A 429 -8.69 -20.00 -36.92
CA ILE A 429 -9.11 -20.15 -38.31
C ILE A 429 -8.14 -19.45 -39.25
N LEU A 430 -7.73 -18.21 -38.96
CA LEU A 430 -6.76 -17.48 -39.75
C LEU A 430 -5.38 -18.16 -39.80
N LEU A 431 -4.92 -18.74 -38.71
CA LEU A 431 -3.69 -19.52 -38.69
C LEU A 431 -3.79 -20.74 -39.57
N LEU A 432 -4.92 -21.44 -39.62
CA LEU A 432 -5.14 -22.59 -40.54
C LEU A 432 -5.15 -22.15 -41.99
N ILE A 433 -5.82 -21.03 -42.30
CA ILE A 433 -5.84 -20.46 -43.66
C ILE A 433 -4.39 -20.09 -44.12
N PHE A 434 -3.65 -19.35 -43.30
CA PHE A 434 -2.29 -18.96 -43.62
C PHE A 434 -1.36 -20.16 -43.79
N GLN A 435 -1.55 -21.20 -42.98
CA GLN A 435 -0.78 -22.42 -43.12
C GLN A 435 -1.11 -23.16 -44.45
N ARG A 436 -2.39 -23.24 -44.83
CA ARG A 436 -2.80 -23.81 -46.12
C ARG A 436 -2.24 -23.07 -47.32
N LEU A 437 -2.16 -21.73 -47.21
CA LEU A 437 -1.57 -20.88 -48.25
C LEU A 437 -0.03 -20.86 -48.22
N GLY A 438 0.60 -21.62 -47.35
CA GLY A 438 2.06 -21.64 -47.18
C GLY A 438 2.65 -20.31 -46.69
N TYR A 439 1.84 -19.46 -46.03
CA TYR A 439 2.26 -18.16 -45.53
C TYR A 439 2.87 -18.30 -44.12
N ASP A 440 3.98 -17.62 -43.93
CA ASP A 440 4.65 -17.50 -42.63
C ASP A 440 4.64 -16.07 -42.09
N THR A 441 5.37 -15.85 -41.01
CA THR A 441 5.46 -14.52 -40.37
C THR A 441 6.18 -13.46 -41.23
N GLN A 442 6.79 -13.82 -42.36
CA GLN A 442 7.46 -12.87 -43.24
C GLN A 442 6.50 -12.21 -44.22
N LYS A 443 5.36 -12.84 -44.53
CA LYS A 443 4.37 -12.27 -45.43
C LYS A 443 3.69 -11.04 -44.83
N ARG A 444 3.62 -9.97 -45.60
CA ARG A 444 3.00 -8.69 -45.14
C ARG A 444 1.55 -8.86 -44.69
N ILE A 445 0.78 -9.65 -45.44
CA ILE A 445 -0.63 -9.92 -45.10
C ILE A 445 -0.76 -10.57 -43.72
N VAL A 446 0.08 -11.55 -43.37
CA VAL A 446 0.08 -12.20 -42.05
C VAL A 446 0.34 -11.19 -40.93
N ARG A 447 1.35 -10.33 -41.12
CA ARG A 447 1.71 -9.32 -40.11
C ARG A 447 0.58 -8.33 -39.86
N VAL A 448 -0.03 -7.82 -40.94
CA VAL A 448 -1.12 -6.87 -40.88
C VAL A 448 -2.35 -7.49 -40.23
N SER A 449 -2.77 -8.68 -40.69
CA SER A 449 -3.95 -9.36 -40.12
C SER A 449 -3.77 -9.67 -38.63
N MET A 450 -2.61 -10.17 -38.22
CA MET A 450 -2.32 -10.45 -36.81
C MET A 450 -2.23 -9.16 -35.98
N ALA A 451 -1.71 -8.07 -36.50
CA ALA A 451 -1.70 -6.76 -35.82
C ALA A 451 -3.14 -6.25 -35.62
N ILE A 452 -3.99 -6.33 -36.64
CA ILE A 452 -5.39 -5.93 -36.54
C ILE A 452 -6.13 -6.78 -35.48
N LEU A 453 -5.94 -8.10 -35.50
CA LEU A 453 -6.59 -8.97 -34.49
C LEU A 453 -6.10 -8.70 -33.06
N LEU A 454 -4.83 -8.36 -32.87
CA LEU A 454 -4.32 -7.97 -31.56
C LEU A 454 -4.92 -6.65 -31.11
N LEU A 455 -5.07 -5.67 -32.00
CA LEU A 455 -5.75 -4.40 -31.72
C LEU A 455 -7.23 -4.63 -31.34
N ILE A 456 -7.95 -5.43 -32.13
CA ILE A 456 -9.34 -5.80 -31.81
C ILE A 456 -9.41 -6.50 -30.44
N SER A 457 -8.53 -7.45 -30.18
CA SER A 457 -8.50 -8.20 -28.92
C SER A 457 -8.30 -7.29 -27.71
N VAL A 458 -7.34 -6.38 -27.78
CA VAL A 458 -7.09 -5.42 -26.71
C VAL A 458 -8.25 -4.44 -26.57
N GLY A 459 -8.84 -4.00 -27.66
CA GLY A 459 -10.03 -3.12 -27.65
C GLY A 459 -11.25 -3.76 -27.01
N VAL A 460 -11.53 -5.00 -27.37
CA VAL A 460 -12.62 -5.80 -26.75
C VAL A 460 -12.40 -5.96 -25.26
N HIS A 461 -11.17 -6.26 -24.83
CA HIS A 461 -10.84 -6.36 -23.41
C HIS A 461 -10.95 -5.03 -22.69
N GLY A 462 -10.48 -3.93 -23.30
CA GLY A 462 -10.61 -2.58 -22.77
C GLY A 462 -12.07 -2.18 -22.60
N TYR A 463 -12.90 -2.44 -23.61
CA TYR A 463 -14.32 -2.17 -23.59
C TYR A 463 -15.02 -2.94 -22.45
N TYR A 464 -14.96 -4.26 -22.44
CA TYR A 464 -15.67 -5.03 -21.42
C TYR A 464 -15.19 -4.74 -20.00
N ARG A 465 -13.92 -4.38 -19.83
CA ARG A 465 -13.36 -4.10 -18.53
C ARG A 465 -13.67 -2.70 -18.02
N PHE A 466 -13.45 -1.70 -18.83
CA PHE A 466 -13.41 -0.31 -18.40
C PHE A 466 -14.70 0.46 -18.70
N ASP A 467 -15.33 0.20 -19.84
CA ASP A 467 -16.52 0.91 -20.28
C ASP A 467 -17.69 0.71 -19.28
N PRO A 468 -18.53 1.74 -19.06
CA PRO A 468 -19.73 1.65 -18.20
C PRO A 468 -20.71 0.56 -18.60
N LYS A 469 -20.82 0.24 -19.90
CA LYS A 469 -21.64 -0.87 -20.41
C LYS A 469 -21.04 -2.25 -20.14
N GLY A 470 -19.73 -2.32 -19.85
CA GLY A 470 -19.03 -3.51 -19.43
C GLY A 470 -19.08 -3.68 -17.90
N TYR A 471 -17.90 -3.75 -17.27
CA TYR A 471 -17.74 -3.82 -15.81
C TYR A 471 -17.57 -2.46 -15.14
N ALA A 472 -17.52 -1.38 -15.91
CA ALA A 472 -17.46 0.00 -15.45
C ALA A 472 -16.28 0.29 -14.50
N TYR A 473 -15.14 -0.36 -14.68
CA TYR A 473 -14.01 -0.13 -13.77
C TYR A 473 -13.42 1.28 -13.86
N THR A 474 -13.70 2.05 -14.91
CA THR A 474 -13.40 3.49 -14.96
C THR A 474 -14.01 4.25 -13.79
N GLN A 475 -15.14 3.79 -13.23
CA GLN A 475 -15.80 4.42 -12.09
C GLN A 475 -14.97 4.34 -10.78
N GLU A 476 -13.97 3.47 -10.69
CA GLU A 476 -13.04 3.45 -9.55
C GLU A 476 -11.92 4.51 -9.68
N PHE A 477 -11.81 5.17 -10.83
CA PHE A 477 -10.77 6.15 -11.12
C PHE A 477 -11.31 7.58 -11.08
N MET A 478 -10.41 8.52 -10.74
CA MET A 478 -10.78 9.94 -10.63
C MET A 478 -11.14 10.53 -11.99
N ASP A 479 -12.06 11.48 -12.00
CA ASP A 479 -12.26 12.33 -13.16
C ASP A 479 -11.01 13.17 -13.43
N GLN A 480 -10.71 13.41 -14.69
CA GLN A 480 -9.52 14.15 -15.10
C GLN A 480 -9.48 15.55 -14.48
N GLY A 481 -8.35 15.92 -13.89
CA GLY A 481 -8.16 17.18 -13.19
C GLY A 481 -8.76 17.23 -11.79
N GLN A 482 -9.37 16.16 -11.28
CA GLN A 482 -10.01 16.16 -9.96
C GLN A 482 -9.12 15.64 -8.83
N ALA A 483 -8.07 14.85 -9.11
CA ALA A 483 -7.26 14.26 -8.05
C ALA A 483 -6.67 15.30 -7.09
N TYR A 484 -6.04 16.35 -7.65
CA TYR A 484 -5.46 17.42 -6.84
C TYR A 484 -6.53 18.27 -6.15
N ARG A 485 -7.67 18.53 -6.83
CA ARG A 485 -8.77 19.34 -6.29
C ARG A 485 -9.47 18.67 -5.12
N THR A 486 -9.69 17.35 -5.22
CA THR A 486 -10.31 16.54 -4.16
C THR A 486 -9.52 16.59 -2.86
N LEU A 487 -8.19 16.58 -2.92
CA LEU A 487 -7.35 16.72 -1.73
C LEU A 487 -7.29 18.16 -1.16
N LYS A 488 -7.91 19.13 -1.86
CA LYS A 488 -8.03 20.55 -1.45
C LYS A 488 -9.49 21.00 -1.34
N GLU A 489 -10.42 20.12 -1.04
CA GLU A 489 -11.81 20.45 -0.81
C GLU A 489 -12.00 21.45 0.33
N ASP A 490 -13.20 22.01 0.43
CA ASP A 490 -13.47 23.11 1.35
C ASP A 490 -13.13 22.80 2.81
N ASN A 491 -13.29 21.56 3.28
CA ASN A 491 -12.85 21.13 4.61
C ASN A 491 -11.38 21.45 4.85
N ILE A 492 -10.54 21.06 3.91
CA ILE A 492 -9.08 21.21 4.01
C ILE A 492 -8.68 22.66 3.72
N ARG A 493 -9.34 23.28 2.73
CA ARG A 493 -9.09 24.69 2.38
C ARG A 493 -9.40 25.63 3.54
N MET A 494 -10.41 25.32 4.36
CA MET A 494 -10.71 26.12 5.56
C MET A 494 -9.60 25.99 6.61
N LEU A 495 -9.00 24.82 6.77
CA LEU A 495 -7.86 24.60 7.69
C LEU A 495 -6.58 25.27 7.17
N SER A 496 -6.27 25.15 5.88
CA SER A 496 -5.05 25.73 5.28
C SER A 496 -5.06 27.26 5.22
N LYS A 497 -6.22 27.89 5.37
CA LYS A 497 -6.39 29.36 5.41
C LYS A 497 -6.40 29.95 6.83
N VAL A 498 -6.13 29.13 7.85
CA VAL A 498 -5.96 29.64 9.21
C VAL A 498 -4.60 30.33 9.32
N ASN A 499 -4.62 31.62 9.64
CA ASN A 499 -3.39 32.37 9.90
C ASN A 499 -3.07 32.34 11.41
N ASP A 500 -2.22 31.41 11.80
CA ASP A 500 -1.78 31.23 13.19
C ASP A 500 -0.30 30.82 13.16
N PRO A 501 0.61 31.63 13.70
CA PRO A 501 2.05 31.36 13.65
C PRO A 501 2.51 30.26 14.62
N SER A 502 1.62 29.76 15.50
CA SER A 502 1.99 28.72 16.44
C SER A 502 2.10 27.34 15.77
N VAL A 503 2.88 26.44 16.36
CA VAL A 503 2.95 25.04 15.91
C VAL A 503 1.76 24.27 16.49
N TYR A 504 0.90 23.73 15.61
CA TYR A 504 -0.31 22.98 16.01
C TYR A 504 -0.65 21.89 15.00
N ARG A 505 -1.53 20.99 15.40
CA ARG A 505 -2.18 20.04 14.49
C ARG A 505 -3.61 20.48 14.17
N VAL A 506 -4.09 19.94 13.06
CA VAL A 506 -5.47 20.10 12.59
C VAL A 506 -6.15 18.74 12.41
N HIS A 507 -7.48 18.75 12.41
CA HIS A 507 -8.28 17.56 12.12
C HIS A 507 -9.47 17.90 11.22
N ALA A 508 -9.69 17.10 10.19
CA ALA A 508 -10.85 17.19 9.31
C ALA A 508 -11.81 16.02 9.59
N GLU A 509 -12.79 16.26 10.46
CA GLU A 509 -13.80 15.26 10.82
C GLU A 509 -14.73 15.01 9.63
N GLY A 510 -15.01 13.73 9.35
CA GLY A 510 -15.84 13.33 8.23
C GLY A 510 -15.15 13.37 6.86
N TYR A 511 -13.89 13.79 6.78
CA TYR A 511 -13.15 13.77 5.52
C TYR A 511 -12.59 12.37 5.22
N ARG A 512 -12.78 11.92 3.97
CA ARG A 512 -12.48 10.55 3.58
C ARG A 512 -11.00 10.25 3.45
N TYR A 513 -10.25 11.14 2.78
CA TYR A 513 -8.85 10.89 2.42
C TYR A 513 -7.89 11.29 3.55
N LYS A 514 -7.13 10.33 4.08
CA LYS A 514 -6.35 10.52 5.32
C LYS A 514 -5.08 11.33 5.15
N ASN A 515 -4.43 11.23 3.98
CA ASN A 515 -3.12 11.86 3.75
C ASN A 515 -3.22 13.27 3.17
N TYR A 516 -4.32 13.97 3.46
CA TYR A 516 -4.51 15.35 3.00
C TYR A 516 -3.45 16.33 3.54
N GLY A 517 -2.81 16.01 4.65
CA GLY A 517 -1.75 16.81 5.24
C GLY A 517 -0.58 17.03 4.29
N LEU A 518 -0.15 15.99 3.55
CA LEU A 518 1.00 16.05 2.66
C LEU A 518 0.93 17.18 1.62
N ILE A 519 -0.19 17.26 0.89
CA ILE A 519 -0.36 18.24 -0.21
C ILE A 519 -0.68 19.66 0.30
N ASN A 520 -1.15 19.76 1.55
CA ASN A 520 -1.61 21.01 2.14
C ASN A 520 -0.66 21.55 3.21
N HIS A 521 0.46 20.88 3.46
CA HIS A 521 1.46 21.22 4.50
C HIS A 521 0.80 21.43 5.87
N LEU A 522 -0.15 20.54 6.23
CA LEU A 522 -0.89 20.59 7.48
C LEU A 522 -0.42 19.47 8.40
N ASN A 523 -0.04 19.79 9.61
CA ASN A 523 0.20 18.78 10.64
C ASN A 523 -1.13 18.15 11.03
N THR A 524 -1.26 16.83 10.94
CA THR A 524 -2.54 16.13 11.12
C THR A 524 -2.47 15.04 12.20
N ILE A 525 -3.62 14.42 12.48
CA ILE A 525 -3.73 13.21 13.32
C ILE A 525 -4.33 12.05 12.53
N SER A 526 -4.32 12.12 11.22
CA SER A 526 -4.84 11.08 10.32
C SER A 526 -3.75 10.62 9.37
N GLY A 527 -3.68 9.32 9.12
CA GLY A 527 -2.67 8.75 8.23
C GLY A 527 -3.09 7.43 7.62
N TYR A 528 -2.58 7.15 6.42
CA TYR A 528 -2.73 5.88 5.73
C TYR A 528 -1.44 5.55 4.96
N TYR A 529 -0.55 4.80 5.61
CA TYR A 529 0.74 4.42 5.04
C TYR A 529 1.05 2.95 5.31
N SER A 530 1.66 2.26 4.36
CA SER A 530 2.07 0.85 4.51
C SER A 530 3.12 0.66 5.60
N ILE A 531 3.93 1.68 5.87
CA ILE A 531 4.86 1.73 6.99
C ILE A 531 4.41 2.83 7.93
N THR A 532 4.00 2.44 9.13
CA THR A 532 3.63 3.34 10.23
C THR A 532 4.32 2.87 11.49
N ALA A 533 4.91 3.80 12.24
CA ALA A 533 5.61 3.47 13.47
C ALA A 533 4.72 2.70 14.45
N LYS A 534 5.21 1.58 14.96
CA LYS A 534 4.47 0.69 15.86
C LYS A 534 3.95 1.43 17.10
N CYS A 535 4.72 2.33 17.67
CA CYS A 535 4.29 3.12 18.83
C CYS A 535 3.04 3.97 18.52
N VAL A 536 2.89 4.52 17.31
CA VAL A 536 1.71 5.29 16.91
C VAL A 536 0.50 4.37 16.79
N THR A 537 0.64 3.25 16.09
CA THR A 537 -0.47 2.33 15.86
C THR A 537 -0.95 1.66 17.14
N ASP A 538 -0.05 1.23 18.01
CA ASP A 538 -0.40 0.62 19.30
C ASP A 538 -1.11 1.62 20.23
N THR A 539 -0.62 2.84 20.30
CA THR A 539 -1.24 3.87 21.12
C THR A 539 -2.65 4.20 20.66
N ILE A 540 -2.85 4.44 19.35
CA ILE A 540 -4.19 4.74 18.81
C ILE A 540 -5.14 3.54 18.97
N LYS A 541 -4.61 2.32 18.80
CA LYS A 541 -5.38 1.09 19.09
C LYS A 541 -5.88 1.08 20.53
N GLY A 542 -5.01 1.39 21.48
CA GLY A 542 -5.32 1.40 22.91
C GLY A 542 -6.28 2.51 23.35
N TYR A 543 -6.65 3.44 22.48
CA TYR A 543 -7.70 4.42 22.76
C TYR A 543 -9.12 3.88 22.55
N ASP A 544 -9.27 2.70 22.01
CA ASP A 544 -10.53 2.02 21.70
C ASP A 544 -11.49 2.85 20.81
N THR A 545 -10.94 3.78 20.04
CA THR A 545 -11.69 4.69 19.16
C THR A 545 -12.26 3.98 17.94
N LEU A 546 -13.40 4.44 17.44
CA LEU A 546 -13.99 3.93 16.19
C LEU A 546 -13.17 4.32 14.95
N GLY A 547 -12.34 5.36 15.06
CA GLY A 547 -11.52 5.93 13.97
C GLY A 547 -10.39 5.05 13.50
N MET A 548 -9.93 4.06 14.28
CA MET A 548 -8.88 3.14 13.88
C MET A 548 -9.48 1.90 13.24
N GLN A 549 -9.24 1.71 11.95
CA GLN A 549 -9.78 0.59 11.18
C GLN A 549 -8.76 -0.53 10.94
N TYR A 550 -7.46 -0.17 10.77
CA TYR A 550 -6.36 -1.09 10.44
C TYR A 550 -5.06 -0.56 11.04
N ALA A 551 -4.06 -1.43 11.17
CA ALA A 551 -2.75 -1.05 11.70
C ALA A 551 -2.00 0.01 10.86
N ASP A 552 -2.38 0.20 9.60
CA ASP A 552 -1.78 1.16 8.67
C ASP A 552 -2.68 2.36 8.37
N LYS A 553 -3.87 2.45 9.03
CA LYS A 553 -4.88 3.44 8.69
C LYS A 553 -5.63 3.91 9.93
N TYR A 554 -5.52 5.19 10.23
CA TYR A 554 -6.20 5.84 11.35
C TYR A 554 -6.70 7.23 10.96
N LYS A 555 -7.77 7.65 11.62
CA LYS A 555 -8.39 8.97 11.42
C LYS A 555 -8.97 9.48 12.72
N GLY A 556 -8.44 10.56 13.25
CA GLY A 556 -8.96 11.21 14.42
C GLY A 556 -9.00 10.32 15.69
N VAL A 557 -9.65 10.85 16.71
CA VAL A 557 -9.78 10.23 18.05
C VAL A 557 -11.22 10.33 18.58
N ASP A 558 -12.20 10.19 17.69
CA ASP A 558 -13.66 10.20 17.96
C ASP A 558 -14.11 11.43 18.74
N GLN A 559 -13.54 12.61 18.41
CA GLN A 559 -13.88 13.91 19.01
C GLN A 559 -13.74 13.96 20.55
N ARG A 560 -12.87 13.12 21.11
CA ARG A 560 -12.54 13.16 22.54
C ARG A 560 -11.63 14.35 22.82
N LEU A 561 -12.12 15.34 23.56
CA LEU A 561 -11.45 16.61 23.79
C LEU A 561 -10.06 16.45 24.43
N GLY A 562 -9.94 15.55 25.39
CA GLY A 562 -8.66 15.27 26.06
C GLY A 562 -7.61 14.81 25.07
N LEU A 563 -7.91 13.79 24.25
CA LEU A 563 -6.99 13.26 23.24
C LEU A 563 -6.64 14.28 22.16
N LEU A 564 -7.63 15.05 21.67
CA LEU A 564 -7.40 16.12 20.70
C LEU A 564 -6.45 17.17 21.27
N SER A 565 -6.68 17.58 22.52
CA SER A 565 -5.89 18.62 23.18
C SER A 565 -4.46 18.14 23.49
N LEU A 566 -4.31 16.91 24.02
CA LEU A 566 -2.99 16.29 24.26
C LEU A 566 -2.17 16.15 22.97
N ALA A 567 -2.84 15.86 21.85
CA ALA A 567 -2.18 15.80 20.55
C ALA A 567 -1.88 17.18 19.91
N GLY A 568 -2.28 18.29 20.56
CA GLY A 568 -2.08 19.64 20.03
C GLY A 568 -3.00 20.01 18.85
N VAL A 569 -4.19 19.37 18.76
CA VAL A 569 -5.17 19.70 17.71
C VAL A 569 -5.91 20.99 18.07
N LYS A 570 -5.57 22.06 17.35
CA LYS A 570 -6.08 23.41 17.60
C LYS A 570 -7.27 23.79 16.73
N TYR A 571 -7.30 23.32 15.49
CA TYR A 571 -8.38 23.62 14.55
C TYR A 571 -8.99 22.33 14.00
N ILE A 572 -10.33 22.33 13.94
CA ILE A 572 -11.11 21.17 13.50
C ILE A 572 -12.17 21.65 12.50
N THR A 573 -12.27 20.97 11.35
CA THR A 573 -13.43 21.12 10.47
C THR A 573 -14.35 19.92 10.67
N VAL A 574 -15.67 20.21 10.72
CA VAL A 574 -16.72 19.20 10.79
C VAL A 574 -17.65 19.37 9.59
N ALA A 575 -17.83 18.30 8.83
CA ALA A 575 -18.77 18.26 7.72
C ALA A 575 -20.10 17.68 8.20
N HIS A 576 -21.17 18.51 8.17
CA HIS A 576 -22.52 18.11 8.53
C HIS A 576 -23.24 17.58 7.29
N ASN A 577 -23.93 16.45 7.39
CA ASN A 577 -24.80 15.85 6.34
C ASN A 577 -24.11 15.61 4.97
N SER A 578 -22.85 15.18 4.94
CA SER A 578 -22.22 14.80 3.67
C SER A 578 -22.53 13.35 3.30
N GLN A 579 -22.73 13.05 1.99
CA GLN A 579 -22.81 11.65 1.52
C GLN A 579 -21.51 10.87 1.81
N VAL A 580 -20.38 11.57 1.95
CA VAL A 580 -19.08 11.03 2.35
C VAL A 580 -19.11 10.49 3.78
N ALA A 581 -19.97 11.03 4.61
CA ALA A 581 -20.14 10.62 5.99
C ALA A 581 -20.79 9.23 6.20
N LYS A 582 -21.35 8.61 5.17
CA LYS A 582 -21.91 7.24 5.28
C LYS A 582 -20.88 6.17 5.64
N ASP A 583 -19.60 6.43 5.39
CA ASP A 583 -18.50 5.55 5.72
C ASP A 583 -17.71 5.98 6.98
N VAL A 584 -18.15 7.03 7.67
CA VAL A 584 -17.46 7.61 8.83
C VAL A 584 -18.02 7.03 10.12
N SER A 585 -17.14 6.70 11.05
CA SER A 585 -17.50 6.06 12.32
C SER A 585 -18.26 6.96 13.29
N SER A 586 -18.21 8.28 13.11
CA SER A 586 -18.98 9.24 13.89
C SER A 586 -19.41 10.41 13.03
N MET A 587 -20.63 10.88 13.16
CA MET A 587 -21.19 11.97 12.37
C MET A 587 -21.78 13.04 13.27
N GLY A 588 -21.35 14.28 13.01
CA GLY A 588 -22.10 15.46 13.38
C GLY A 588 -21.94 15.96 14.81
N ASP A 589 -21.20 15.25 15.66
CA ASP A 589 -20.96 15.76 17.00
C ASP A 589 -19.71 16.65 17.06
N VAL A 590 -19.75 17.65 17.89
CA VAL A 590 -18.69 18.63 18.11
C VAL A 590 -18.18 18.47 19.53
N PRO A 591 -16.86 18.38 19.78
CA PRO A 591 -16.34 18.33 21.14
C PRO A 591 -16.83 19.55 21.96
N TYR A 592 -17.12 19.35 23.22
CA TYR A 592 -17.31 20.51 24.13
C TYR A 592 -16.00 21.30 24.24
N GLY A 593 -16.07 22.54 24.64
CA GLY A 593 -14.87 23.41 24.82
C GLY A 593 -14.26 23.95 23.51
N VAL A 594 -14.87 23.69 22.36
CA VAL A 594 -14.49 24.31 21.10
C VAL A 594 -15.35 25.53 20.76
N GLU A 595 -14.78 26.47 20.05
CA GLU A 595 -15.43 27.69 19.58
C GLU A 595 -15.65 27.62 18.07
N LYS A 596 -16.87 27.95 17.63
CA LYS A 596 -17.18 28.07 16.21
C LYS A 596 -16.56 29.33 15.66
N LEU A 597 -15.71 29.20 14.64
CA LEU A 597 -15.06 30.34 13.99
C LEU A 597 -15.78 30.74 12.70
N ARG A 598 -16.06 29.78 11.82
CA ARG A 598 -16.63 30.06 10.49
C ARG A 598 -17.41 28.87 9.96
N LYS A 599 -18.49 29.14 9.23
CA LYS A 599 -19.27 28.14 8.50
C LYS A 599 -19.24 28.45 6.99
N LYS A 600 -19.13 27.43 6.16
CA LYS A 600 -19.27 27.48 4.72
C LYS A 600 -20.05 26.26 4.23
N GLY A 601 -21.27 26.50 3.73
CA GLY A 601 -22.17 25.39 3.39
C GLY A 601 -22.39 24.44 4.56
N ASN A 602 -22.14 23.17 4.36
CA ASN A 602 -22.28 22.12 5.37
C ASN A 602 -21.03 21.93 6.26
N ILE A 603 -19.99 22.78 6.09
CA ILE A 603 -18.73 22.64 6.83
C ILE A 603 -18.60 23.78 7.84
N THR A 604 -18.21 23.41 9.05
CA THR A 604 -17.92 24.38 10.12
C THR A 604 -16.49 24.20 10.61
N LEU A 605 -15.76 25.32 10.72
CA LEU A 605 -14.44 25.40 11.33
C LEU A 605 -14.58 25.77 12.80
N TYR A 606 -13.96 24.98 13.66
CA TYR A 606 -13.90 25.17 15.11
C TYR A 606 -12.46 25.38 15.57
N LYS A 607 -12.32 26.13 16.68
CA LYS A 607 -11.06 26.28 17.42
C LYS A 607 -11.18 25.59 18.77
N ASN A 608 -10.26 24.69 19.06
CA ASN A 608 -10.10 24.06 20.37
C ASN A 608 -9.36 25.04 21.30
N LYS A 609 -10.09 25.63 22.27
CA LYS A 609 -9.52 26.56 23.26
C LYS A 609 -8.53 25.91 24.21
N TYR A 610 -8.63 24.59 24.38
CA TYR A 610 -7.84 23.78 25.31
C TYR A 610 -6.70 23.03 24.63
N ALA A 611 -6.47 23.26 23.33
CA ALA A 611 -5.34 22.67 22.63
C ALA A 611 -4.02 22.98 23.35
N LEU A 612 -3.23 21.98 23.63
CA LEU A 612 -1.92 22.12 24.25
C LEU A 612 -0.86 22.44 23.18
N PRO A 613 0.16 23.25 23.52
CA PRO A 613 1.34 23.37 22.69
C PRO A 613 2.03 22.03 22.48
N PHE A 614 2.92 21.92 21.51
CA PHE A 614 3.64 20.66 21.21
C PHE A 614 4.58 20.18 22.33
N ALA A 615 4.77 20.95 23.38
CA ALA A 615 5.52 20.55 24.54
C ALA A 615 4.91 21.09 25.84
N TYR A 616 4.59 20.20 26.77
CA TYR A 616 4.02 20.51 28.08
C TYR A 616 4.55 19.51 29.14
N ALA A 617 4.54 19.91 30.40
CA ALA A 617 5.21 19.18 31.44
C ALA A 617 4.27 18.56 32.48
N TYR A 618 4.81 17.55 33.18
CA TYR A 618 4.16 16.79 34.23
C TYR A 618 5.06 16.69 35.47
N ASP A 619 4.43 16.66 36.64
CA ASP A 619 5.07 16.52 37.93
C ASP A 619 5.24 15.07 38.37
N SER A 620 4.47 14.16 37.78
CA SER A 620 4.44 12.74 38.13
C SER A 620 4.35 11.86 36.91
N TYR A 621 4.65 10.59 37.06
CA TYR A 621 4.57 9.60 35.99
C TYR A 621 3.88 8.31 36.43
N MET A 622 3.37 7.57 35.46
CA MET A 622 2.88 6.19 35.52
C MET A 622 3.69 5.33 34.58
N THR A 623 3.86 4.03 34.89
CA THR A 623 4.54 3.11 33.98
C THR A 623 3.63 2.64 32.86
N GLU A 624 4.21 2.30 31.70
CA GLU A 624 3.48 1.74 30.57
C GLU A 624 2.72 0.45 30.95
N GLN A 625 3.30 -0.38 31.84
CA GLN A 625 2.67 -1.62 32.31
C GLN A 625 1.34 -1.36 33.05
N GLN A 626 1.28 -0.37 33.92
CA GLN A 626 0.05 0.04 34.62
C GLN A 626 -0.96 0.66 33.67
N TYR A 627 -0.48 1.48 32.74
CA TYR A 627 -1.30 2.14 31.71
C TYR A 627 -2.00 1.14 30.78
N GLU A 628 -1.32 0.09 30.34
CA GLU A 628 -1.90 -0.90 29.42
C GLU A 628 -3.06 -1.71 30.03
N GLN A 629 -3.21 -1.72 31.35
CA GLN A 629 -4.35 -2.35 32.03
C GLN A 629 -5.64 -1.51 31.98
N LEU A 630 -5.53 -0.24 31.57
CA LEU A 630 -6.68 0.67 31.52
C LEU A 630 -7.42 0.53 30.17
N ASN A 631 -8.76 0.73 30.20
CA ASN A 631 -9.52 0.93 28.96
C ASN A 631 -9.20 2.28 28.31
N GLY A 632 -9.67 2.53 27.10
CA GLY A 632 -9.32 3.74 26.36
C GLY A 632 -9.71 5.06 27.05
N ILE A 633 -10.77 5.12 27.86
CA ILE A 633 -11.11 6.32 28.65
C ILE A 633 -10.17 6.45 29.85
N GLY A 634 -9.89 5.37 30.55
CA GLY A 634 -8.90 5.36 31.63
C GLY A 634 -7.51 5.80 31.15
N LYS A 635 -7.12 5.36 29.95
CA LYS A 635 -5.87 5.78 29.30
C LYS A 635 -5.83 7.29 29.01
N GLU A 636 -6.93 7.88 28.55
CA GLU A 636 -7.03 9.32 28.35
C GLU A 636 -6.91 10.07 29.68
N GLN A 637 -7.64 9.64 30.73
CA GLN A 637 -7.62 10.29 32.03
C GLN A 637 -6.23 10.20 32.69
N ALA A 638 -5.56 9.07 32.57
CA ALA A 638 -4.17 8.91 33.05
C ALA A 638 -3.23 9.89 32.36
N MET A 639 -3.27 10.02 31.03
CA MET A 639 -2.43 10.97 30.29
C MET A 639 -2.73 12.44 30.59
N LEU A 640 -3.95 12.79 30.98
CA LEU A 640 -4.27 14.14 31.43
C LEU A 640 -3.68 14.45 32.81
N ALA A 641 -3.56 13.45 33.69
CA ALA A 641 -3.09 13.61 35.06
C ALA A 641 -1.57 13.55 35.17
N GLN A 642 -0.93 12.60 34.49
CA GLN A 642 0.49 12.26 34.64
C GLN A 642 1.06 11.76 33.30
N ILE A 643 2.39 11.81 33.15
CA ILE A 643 3.03 11.27 31.96
C ILE A 643 3.18 9.75 32.07
N ILE A 644 2.97 9.05 30.97
CA ILE A 644 3.19 7.61 30.89
C ILE A 644 4.59 7.37 30.35
N LEU A 645 5.42 6.58 31.03
CA LEU A 645 6.78 6.28 30.61
C LEU A 645 6.99 4.77 30.40
N ASN A 646 7.78 4.44 29.40
CA ASN A 646 8.12 3.04 29.10
C ASN A 646 9.15 2.42 30.09
N GLN A 647 9.78 3.24 30.91
CA GLN A 647 10.75 2.83 31.94
C GLN A 647 10.82 3.88 33.05
N HIS A 648 11.25 3.50 34.22
CA HIS A 648 11.48 4.44 35.32
C HIS A 648 12.53 5.50 34.93
N PRO A 649 12.30 6.77 35.22
CA PRO A 649 13.30 7.80 35.07
C PRO A 649 14.47 7.57 36.06
N ALA A 650 15.64 7.99 35.69
CA ALA A 650 16.82 7.92 36.58
C ALA A 650 16.71 8.89 37.76
N ASP A 651 15.84 9.88 37.65
CA ASP A 651 15.64 10.93 38.64
C ASP A 651 14.66 10.49 39.71
N LYS A 652 15.12 10.40 40.97
CA LYS A 652 14.31 10.00 42.12
C LYS A 652 13.37 11.11 42.63
N GLU A 653 13.56 12.36 42.22
CA GLU A 653 12.74 13.50 42.66
C GLU A 653 11.41 13.58 42.00
N ILE A 654 11.23 12.83 40.88
CA ILE A 654 9.97 12.78 40.16
C ILE A 654 9.08 11.69 40.76
N GLN A 655 7.89 12.09 41.22
CA GLN A 655 6.99 11.20 41.92
C GLN A 655 6.39 10.13 40.99
N HIS A 656 6.52 8.87 41.37
CA HIS A 656 5.73 7.78 40.83
C HIS A 656 4.36 7.80 41.49
N ASN A 657 3.30 7.90 40.67
CA ASN A 657 1.93 7.95 41.18
C ASN A 657 1.17 6.71 40.73
N GLU A 658 0.85 5.84 41.67
CA GLU A 658 0.08 4.62 41.44
C GLU A 658 -1.44 4.85 41.53
N GLN A 659 -1.91 6.02 42.04
CA GLN A 659 -3.32 6.27 42.25
C GLN A 659 -4.07 6.37 40.91
N ARG A 660 -5.00 5.45 40.73
CA ARG A 660 -5.96 5.42 39.64
C ARG A 660 -7.14 6.34 39.99
N ASN A 661 -7.09 7.63 39.66
CA ASN A 661 -8.30 8.41 39.54
C ASN A 661 -9.02 8.00 38.26
N GLY A 662 -9.61 6.80 38.25
CA GLY A 662 -10.38 6.30 37.14
C GLY A 662 -11.72 7.03 36.99
N PRO A 663 -12.32 7.01 35.80
CA PRO A 663 -13.68 7.49 35.62
C PRO A 663 -14.67 6.59 36.37
N ASP A 664 -15.83 7.17 36.80
CA ASP A 664 -16.92 6.37 37.29
C ASP A 664 -17.38 5.40 36.22
N ILE A 665 -17.29 4.10 36.51
CA ILE A 665 -17.73 3.04 35.61
C ILE A 665 -19.00 2.44 36.15
N GLN A 666 -20.07 2.55 35.38
CA GLN A 666 -21.34 1.93 35.68
C GLN A 666 -21.63 0.86 34.62
N THR A 667 -21.87 -0.37 35.04
CA THR A 667 -22.19 -1.48 34.17
C THR A 667 -23.66 -1.43 33.75
N ILE A 668 -23.90 -1.48 32.44
CA ILE A 668 -25.22 -1.71 31.86
C ILE A 668 -25.21 -3.14 31.32
N SER A 669 -25.87 -4.03 32.04
CA SER A 669 -25.98 -5.42 31.60
C SER A 669 -27.02 -5.54 30.51
N LEU A 670 -26.59 -6.09 29.35
CA LEU A 670 -27.53 -6.67 28.40
C LEU A 670 -27.89 -8.10 28.84
N PRO A 671 -29.15 -8.51 28.65
CA PRO A 671 -29.57 -9.87 29.07
C PRO A 671 -28.83 -10.98 28.31
N GLU A 672 -28.23 -10.70 27.18
CA GLU A 672 -27.50 -11.66 26.35
C GLU A 672 -26.11 -11.14 26.04
N THR A 673 -25.08 -11.87 26.48
CA THR A 673 -23.67 -11.62 26.08
C THR A 673 -23.33 -12.19 24.68
N ARG A 674 -24.25 -12.96 24.10
CA ARG A 674 -24.15 -13.52 22.76
C ARG A 674 -25.43 -13.23 21.97
N ILE A 675 -25.29 -12.47 20.89
CA ILE A 675 -26.41 -12.05 20.05
C ILE A 675 -26.30 -12.70 18.68
N SER A 676 -27.28 -13.55 18.35
CA SER A 676 -27.41 -14.14 17.02
C SER A 676 -28.25 -13.24 16.12
N SER A 677 -27.71 -12.89 14.96
CA SER A 677 -28.38 -12.09 13.94
C SER A 677 -28.41 -12.85 12.60
N PRO A 678 -29.32 -13.85 12.42
CA PRO A 678 -29.30 -14.76 11.29
C PRO A 678 -29.42 -14.08 9.93
N LYS A 679 -30.08 -12.92 9.88
CA LYS A 679 -30.33 -12.13 8.64
C LYS A 679 -29.63 -10.77 8.65
N GLY A 680 -28.82 -10.43 9.69
CA GLY A 680 -28.20 -9.12 9.81
C GLY A 680 -29.18 -7.96 10.08
N LYS A 681 -30.31 -8.25 10.72
CA LYS A 681 -31.40 -7.27 10.98
C LYS A 681 -31.83 -7.23 12.45
N LYS A 682 -31.11 -7.90 13.36
CA LYS A 682 -31.41 -7.84 14.79
C LYS A 682 -30.99 -6.49 15.37
N TYR A 683 -31.78 -5.97 16.29
CA TYR A 683 -31.42 -4.80 17.08
C TYR A 683 -31.68 -5.04 18.57
N ALA A 684 -30.99 -4.28 19.41
CA ALA A 684 -31.22 -4.19 20.83
C ALA A 684 -31.33 -2.70 21.20
N ASP A 685 -32.33 -2.37 22.01
CA ASP A 685 -32.50 -1.03 22.57
C ASP A 685 -32.04 -1.01 24.01
N ILE A 686 -31.17 -0.07 24.37
CA ILE A 686 -30.71 0.16 25.72
C ILE A 686 -31.08 1.59 26.16
N THR A 687 -31.43 1.77 27.43
CA THR A 687 -31.67 3.09 27.99
C THR A 687 -30.49 3.50 28.83
N VAL A 688 -29.86 4.61 28.47
CA VAL A 688 -28.62 5.11 29.07
C VAL A 688 -28.93 6.37 29.89
N PRO A 689 -28.55 6.43 31.17
CA PRO A 689 -28.59 7.68 31.91
C PRO A 689 -27.55 8.67 31.35
N VAL A 690 -27.93 9.93 31.21
CA VAL A 690 -27.07 10.99 30.64
C VAL A 690 -27.13 12.20 31.58
N GLU A 691 -25.94 12.69 31.94
CA GLU A 691 -25.79 13.90 32.75
C GLU A 691 -25.16 15.02 31.93
N LYS A 692 -25.71 16.22 32.00
CA LYS A 692 -25.31 17.38 31.20
C LYS A 692 -23.82 17.75 31.41
N ASP A 693 -23.32 17.60 32.63
CA ASP A 693 -21.96 18.02 33.01
C ASP A 693 -20.94 16.88 32.93
N LYS A 694 -21.36 15.70 32.46
CA LYS A 694 -20.48 14.55 32.21
C LYS A 694 -20.45 14.20 30.72
N GLU A 695 -19.36 13.61 30.24
CA GLU A 695 -19.36 12.83 29.00
C GLU A 695 -19.73 11.39 29.32
N THR A 696 -20.54 10.80 28.47
CA THR A 696 -21.01 9.43 28.63
C THR A 696 -20.57 8.58 27.45
N TYR A 697 -20.05 7.41 27.75
CA TYR A 697 -19.52 6.47 26.74
C TYR A 697 -20.09 5.08 27.00
N LEU A 698 -20.38 4.35 25.92
CA LEU A 698 -20.62 2.92 25.96
C LEU A 698 -19.30 2.20 25.62
N TYR A 699 -18.86 1.34 26.51
CA TYR A 699 -17.67 0.51 26.35
C TYR A 699 -18.09 -0.94 26.08
N PHE A 700 -17.75 -1.42 24.89
CA PHE A 700 -17.92 -2.81 24.47
C PHE A 700 -16.62 -3.55 24.75
N LYS A 701 -16.66 -4.44 25.76
CA LYS A 701 -15.50 -5.22 26.16
C LYS A 701 -15.45 -6.55 25.44
N ASN A 702 -14.31 -6.88 24.86
CA ASN A 702 -14.02 -8.15 24.17
C ASN A 702 -15.06 -8.51 23.09
N LEU A 703 -15.49 -7.54 22.29
CA LEU A 703 -16.44 -7.75 21.19
C LEU A 703 -15.81 -8.56 20.07
N VAL A 704 -16.34 -9.75 19.82
CA VAL A 704 -15.92 -10.66 18.75
C VAL A 704 -17.12 -10.98 17.85
N TYR A 705 -16.88 -11.05 16.56
CA TYR A 705 -17.87 -11.44 15.57
C TYR A 705 -17.54 -12.82 15.00
N HIS A 706 -18.48 -13.74 15.08
CA HIS A 706 -18.43 -15.06 14.48
C HIS A 706 -19.38 -15.10 13.28
N GLY A 707 -18.83 -15.18 12.07
CA GLY A 707 -19.64 -15.31 10.86
C GLY A 707 -20.38 -16.63 10.78
N LYS A 708 -21.33 -16.74 9.83
CA LYS A 708 -22.02 -18.03 9.57
C LYS A 708 -21.01 -19.12 9.26
N LYS A 709 -21.23 -20.33 9.81
CA LYS A 709 -20.36 -21.51 9.61
C LYS A 709 -20.16 -21.94 8.14
N ASN A 710 -20.97 -21.42 7.22
CA ASN A 710 -20.94 -21.78 5.80
C ASN A 710 -20.16 -20.78 4.93
N GLY A 711 -18.85 -20.68 5.14
CA GLY A 711 -17.91 -20.28 4.08
C GLY A 711 -17.85 -18.81 3.67
N ASP A 712 -18.78 -17.94 4.08
CA ASP A 712 -18.80 -16.52 3.64
C ASP A 712 -17.71 -15.67 4.33
N ASP A 713 -17.08 -16.17 5.37
CA ASP A 713 -15.96 -15.52 6.06
C ASP A 713 -14.59 -15.83 5.47
N LYS A 714 -14.51 -16.73 4.50
CA LYS A 714 -13.27 -17.01 3.77
C LYS A 714 -13.04 -15.90 2.75
N PHE A 715 -12.39 -14.89 3.21
CA PHE A 715 -12.07 -13.57 2.66
C PHE A 715 -11.58 -13.50 1.20
N ILE A 716 -11.25 -14.59 0.54
CA ILE A 716 -10.40 -14.58 -0.65
C ILE A 716 -11.14 -14.17 -1.92
N LEU A 717 -12.47 -14.24 -1.97
CA LEU A 717 -13.22 -13.97 -3.20
C LEU A 717 -14.16 -12.77 -3.13
N THR A 718 -14.59 -12.36 -1.96
CA THR A 718 -15.54 -11.25 -1.80
C THR A 718 -14.86 -10.05 -1.19
N GLY A 719 -14.03 -9.35 -1.94
CA GLY A 719 -13.64 -8.00 -1.60
C GLY A 719 -14.91 -7.17 -1.33
N ARG A 720 -15.14 -6.77 -0.08
CA ARG A 720 -16.00 -5.66 0.32
C ARG A 720 -17.53 -5.79 0.29
N LYS A 721 -18.18 -6.91 0.10
CA LYS A 721 -19.64 -6.95 0.34
C LYS A 721 -19.94 -7.29 1.79
N GLY A 722 -20.32 -6.27 2.58
CA GLY A 722 -20.82 -6.34 3.93
C GLY A 722 -19.84 -5.81 4.97
N THR A 723 -19.96 -4.54 5.36
CA THR A 723 -19.29 -4.01 6.55
C THR A 723 -19.84 -4.72 7.76
N LYS A 724 -19.08 -5.67 8.27
CA LYS A 724 -19.40 -6.34 9.54
C LYS A 724 -19.35 -5.28 10.62
N GLY A 725 -20.35 -5.22 11.47
CA GLY A 725 -20.33 -4.19 12.49
C GLY A 725 -21.66 -4.02 13.23
N ILE A 726 -21.60 -3.16 14.21
CA ILE A 726 -22.76 -2.69 14.95
C ILE A 726 -22.96 -1.21 14.62
N LEU A 727 -24.16 -0.83 14.20
CA LEU A 727 -24.53 0.57 14.05
C LEU A 727 -25.22 1.01 15.31
N VAL A 728 -24.58 1.90 16.06
CA VAL A 728 -25.12 2.51 17.26
C VAL A 728 -25.85 3.79 16.85
N THR A 729 -27.15 3.83 17.09
CA THR A 729 -28.02 4.94 16.72
C THR A 729 -28.59 5.59 17.98
N GLN A 730 -28.41 6.89 18.12
CA GLN A 730 -29.02 7.73 19.16
C GLN A 730 -29.60 8.96 18.48
N ASN A 731 -30.90 9.13 18.56
CA ASN A 731 -31.60 10.16 17.79
C ASN A 731 -31.19 10.11 16.31
N ASP A 732 -30.71 11.22 15.73
CA ASP A 732 -30.23 11.31 14.35
C ASP A 732 -28.75 11.00 14.20
N VAL A 733 -28.03 10.69 15.28
CA VAL A 733 -26.60 10.40 15.26
C VAL A 733 -26.37 8.90 15.12
N GLN A 734 -25.58 8.53 14.13
CA GLN A 734 -25.18 7.16 13.85
C GLN A 734 -23.67 7.00 13.99
N GLN A 735 -23.24 6.02 14.76
CA GLN A 735 -21.84 5.66 14.94
C GLN A 735 -21.67 4.17 14.63
N LYS A 736 -20.65 3.84 13.85
CA LYS A 736 -20.45 2.48 13.36
C LYS A 736 -19.21 1.84 13.99
N ILE A 737 -19.41 0.76 14.71
CA ILE A 737 -18.34 -0.12 15.15
C ILE A 737 -17.98 -1.02 13.97
N HIS A 738 -16.76 -0.89 13.43
CA HIS A 738 -16.23 -1.79 12.43
C HIS A 738 -15.51 -2.96 13.09
N ILE A 739 -16.12 -4.14 13.04
CA ILE A 739 -15.54 -5.35 13.62
C ILE A 739 -14.77 -6.10 12.53
N GLN A 740 -13.51 -6.37 12.79
CA GLN A 740 -12.71 -7.21 11.90
C GLN A 740 -12.87 -8.67 12.30
N SER A 741 -13.08 -9.54 11.30
CA SER A 741 -12.97 -10.98 11.51
C SER A 741 -11.53 -11.36 11.84
N THR A 742 -11.32 -12.31 12.75
CA THR A 742 -10.00 -12.89 13.06
C THR A 742 -9.33 -13.53 11.84
N PHE A 743 -10.09 -13.89 10.82
CA PHE A 743 -9.60 -14.38 9.54
C PHE A 743 -9.24 -13.26 8.54
N ASN A 744 -9.46 -11.98 8.91
CA ASN A 744 -9.06 -10.88 8.04
C ASN A 744 -7.52 -10.75 8.06
N PRO A 745 -6.84 -10.73 6.90
CA PRO A 745 -5.38 -10.58 6.84
C PRO A 745 -4.86 -9.25 7.42
N TYR A 746 -5.74 -8.29 7.63
CA TYR A 746 -5.46 -7.00 8.28
C TYR A 746 -5.95 -6.95 9.73
N TYR A 747 -6.38 -8.10 10.31
CA TYR A 747 -6.77 -8.17 11.70
C TYR A 747 -5.57 -7.87 12.61
N PHE A 748 -5.72 -6.93 13.53
CA PHE A 748 -4.64 -6.50 14.42
C PHE A 748 -5.01 -6.63 15.91
N GLY A 749 -5.93 -7.56 16.23
CA GLY A 749 -6.24 -7.95 17.59
C GLY A 749 -7.12 -6.97 18.36
N ARG A 750 -7.92 -6.14 17.66
CA ARG A 750 -8.82 -5.20 18.30
C ARG A 750 -10.11 -5.88 18.69
N LYS A 751 -10.49 -5.74 19.97
CA LYS A 751 -11.72 -6.33 20.54
C LYS A 751 -12.53 -5.35 21.37
N ASP A 752 -11.91 -4.25 21.82
CA ASP A 752 -12.55 -3.25 22.65
C ASP A 752 -12.94 -2.04 21.81
N TYR A 753 -14.11 -1.46 22.10
CA TYR A 753 -14.66 -0.33 21.37
C TYR A 753 -15.40 0.60 22.31
N ILE A 754 -15.15 1.90 22.15
CA ILE A 754 -15.80 2.95 22.92
C ILE A 754 -16.64 3.81 21.96
N VAL A 755 -17.91 3.99 22.31
CA VAL A 755 -18.88 4.78 21.57
C VAL A 755 -19.32 5.95 22.42
N LYS A 756 -19.06 7.17 21.95
CA LYS A 756 -19.52 8.38 22.64
C LYS A 756 -21.04 8.53 22.50
N ILE A 757 -21.73 8.80 23.59
CA ILE A 757 -23.16 9.12 23.59
C ILE A 757 -23.33 10.62 23.44
N ASN A 758 -24.13 11.05 22.46
CA ASN A 758 -24.38 12.45 22.18
C ASN A 758 -25.23 13.13 23.28
N HIS A 759 -24.80 14.30 23.72
CA HIS A 759 -25.42 15.02 24.86
C HIS A 759 -26.24 16.25 24.45
N GLN A 760 -26.67 16.35 23.22
CA GLN A 760 -27.48 17.51 22.79
C GLN A 760 -28.93 17.50 23.32
N THR A 761 -29.28 16.53 24.13
CA THR A 761 -30.65 16.40 24.67
C THR A 761 -30.78 16.92 26.09
N ARG A 762 -31.99 17.42 26.45
CA ARG A 762 -32.35 17.87 27.78
C ARG A 762 -32.88 16.72 28.68
N LYS A 763 -32.86 15.49 28.20
CA LYS A 763 -33.40 14.32 28.89
C LYS A 763 -32.34 13.70 29.80
N ALA A 764 -32.74 13.22 30.96
CA ALA A 764 -31.86 12.50 31.88
C ALA A 764 -31.58 11.04 31.43
N LYS A 765 -32.36 10.54 30.51
CA LYS A 765 -32.21 9.19 29.94
C LYS A 765 -32.35 9.23 28.43
N GLU A 766 -31.46 8.56 27.74
CA GLU A 766 -31.45 8.44 26.28
C GLU A 766 -31.63 6.99 25.85
N LYS A 767 -32.39 6.79 24.77
CA LYS A 767 -32.55 5.49 24.12
C LYS A 767 -31.49 5.34 23.04
N VAL A 768 -30.68 4.30 23.15
CA VAL A 768 -29.61 3.96 22.19
C VAL A 768 -29.98 2.62 21.56
N ARG A 769 -29.99 2.60 20.22
CA ARG A 769 -30.27 1.39 19.46
C ARG A 769 -28.98 0.82 18.88
N LEU A 770 -28.74 -0.45 19.16
CA LEU A 770 -27.66 -1.26 18.62
C LEU A 770 -28.20 -2.10 17.45
N ASN A 771 -27.82 -1.77 16.22
CA ASN A 771 -28.24 -2.53 15.03
C ASN A 771 -27.10 -3.45 14.60
N PHE A 772 -27.32 -4.75 14.58
CA PHE A 772 -26.35 -5.77 14.17
C PHE A 772 -26.45 -5.99 12.68
N LEU A 773 -25.49 -5.42 11.92
CA LEU A 773 -25.58 -5.23 10.47
C LEU A 773 -25.26 -6.48 9.64
N SER A 774 -24.59 -7.46 10.21
CA SER A 774 -24.14 -8.65 9.49
C SER A 774 -24.77 -9.92 10.02
N PRO A 775 -25.11 -10.90 9.12
CA PRO A 775 -25.54 -12.22 9.57
C PRO A 775 -24.44 -12.96 10.31
N GLY A 776 -24.68 -13.40 11.51
CA GLY A 776 -23.71 -14.12 12.34
C GLY A 776 -23.97 -13.94 13.82
N GLU A 777 -23.00 -14.28 14.63
CA GLU A 777 -23.06 -14.18 16.09
C GLU A 777 -22.08 -13.09 16.54
N TYR A 778 -22.54 -12.27 17.49
CA TYR A 778 -21.78 -11.23 18.18
C TYR A 778 -21.65 -11.65 19.64
N GLU A 779 -20.44 -11.74 20.11
CA GLU A 779 -20.08 -12.14 21.48
C GLU A 779 -19.29 -11.02 22.13
N PHE A 780 -19.61 -10.68 23.37
CA PHE A 780 -18.90 -9.69 24.17
C PHE A 780 -19.00 -10.06 25.66
N ASP A 781 -17.99 -9.64 26.43
CA ASP A 781 -18.00 -9.91 27.88
C ASP A 781 -19.04 -9.04 28.57
N ASP A 782 -19.12 -7.76 28.22
CA ASP A 782 -20.02 -6.79 28.82
C ASP A 782 -20.13 -5.52 27.98
N ILE A 783 -21.21 -4.76 28.20
CA ILE A 783 -21.36 -3.37 27.78
C ILE A 783 -21.44 -2.50 29.02
N SER A 784 -20.42 -1.68 29.25
CA SER A 784 -20.31 -0.80 30.38
C SER A 784 -20.59 0.65 30.03
N LEU A 785 -21.23 1.40 30.93
CA LEU A 785 -21.36 2.83 30.86
C LEU A 785 -20.18 3.49 31.58
N ILE A 786 -19.46 4.35 30.88
CA ILE A 786 -18.37 5.13 31.46
C ILE A 786 -18.77 6.60 31.44
N THR A 787 -18.71 7.26 32.59
CA THR A 787 -18.98 8.69 32.71
C THR A 787 -17.73 9.43 33.15
N VAL A 788 -17.51 10.62 32.57
CA VAL A 788 -16.36 11.49 32.88
C VAL A 788 -16.84 12.93 33.10
N PRO A 789 -16.59 13.53 34.26
CA PRO A 789 -16.94 14.93 34.50
C PRO A 789 -16.18 15.88 33.58
N LYS A 790 -16.91 16.71 32.83
CA LYS A 790 -16.29 17.67 31.88
C LYS A 790 -15.36 18.65 32.59
N LYS A 791 -15.77 19.11 33.82
CA LYS A 791 -14.98 20.05 34.59
C LYS A 791 -13.57 19.53 34.94
N ASP A 792 -13.42 18.23 35.18
CA ASP A 792 -12.14 17.64 35.56
C ASP A 792 -11.19 17.58 34.34
N VAL A 793 -11.70 17.21 33.17
CA VAL A 793 -10.95 17.25 31.92
C VAL A 793 -10.45 18.66 31.63
N LEU A 794 -11.33 19.66 31.74
CA LEU A 794 -11.00 21.07 31.49
C LEU A 794 -9.96 21.60 32.48
N ALA A 795 -10.08 21.27 33.77
CA ALA A 795 -9.13 21.68 34.79
C ALA A 795 -7.73 21.12 34.54
N ARG A 796 -7.63 19.83 34.20
CA ARG A 796 -6.36 19.17 33.86
C ARG A 796 -5.74 19.75 32.60
N LEU A 797 -6.53 20.00 31.55
CA LEU A 797 -6.04 20.64 30.33
C LEU A 797 -5.52 22.07 30.59
N LYS A 798 -6.19 22.83 31.46
CA LYS A 798 -5.73 24.17 31.86
C LYS A 798 -4.39 24.07 32.59
N GLU A 799 -4.26 23.17 33.56
CA GLU A 799 -3.01 22.91 34.28
C GLU A 799 -1.85 22.55 33.35
N ARG A 800 -2.08 21.63 32.39
CA ARG A 800 -1.07 21.26 31.38
C ARG A 800 -0.69 22.45 30.50
N LYS A 801 -1.64 23.30 30.13
CA LYS A 801 -1.41 24.48 29.30
C LYS A 801 -0.56 25.54 30.03
N GLU A 802 -0.79 25.74 31.34
CA GLU A 802 0.04 26.59 32.17
C GLU A 802 1.47 26.08 32.32
N ASN A 803 1.64 24.76 32.36
CA ASN A 803 2.95 24.09 32.42
C ASN A 803 3.44 23.68 31.00
N SER A 804 3.46 24.63 30.09
CA SER A 804 3.87 24.39 28.70
C SER A 804 5.03 25.25 28.26
N MET A 805 5.79 24.70 27.28
CA MET A 805 6.93 25.40 26.68
C MET A 805 6.47 26.63 25.89
N LYS A 806 7.28 27.66 25.91
CA LYS A 806 7.10 28.89 25.15
C LYS A 806 8.04 28.96 23.95
N GLN A 807 7.77 29.86 23.02
CA GLN A 807 8.61 30.13 21.85
C GLN A 807 8.98 28.85 21.06
N ILE A 808 8.00 27.98 20.89
CA ILE A 808 8.19 26.72 20.13
C ILE A 808 8.40 27.05 18.65
N GLN A 809 9.50 26.55 18.10
CA GLN A 809 9.83 26.59 16.68
C GLN A 809 10.04 25.18 16.17
N TYR A 810 9.47 24.88 15.02
CA TYR A 810 9.59 23.61 14.33
C TYR A 810 9.91 23.83 12.85
N GLU A 811 11.01 23.26 12.40
CA GLU A 811 11.41 23.30 11.00
C GLU A 811 11.93 21.93 10.56
N GLY A 812 11.01 21.05 10.11
CA GLY A 812 11.38 19.72 9.64
C GLY A 812 12.18 18.91 10.65
N ASN A 813 13.50 18.85 10.46
CA ASN A 813 14.38 18.06 11.32
C ASN A 813 14.66 18.67 12.70
N HIS A 814 14.21 19.89 12.97
CA HIS A 814 14.58 20.66 14.14
C HIS A 814 13.36 21.12 14.92
N PHE A 815 13.38 20.87 16.21
CA PHE A 815 12.41 21.40 17.16
C PHE A 815 13.16 22.10 18.29
N ARG A 816 12.74 23.31 18.66
CA ARG A 816 13.36 24.06 19.74
C ARG A 816 12.34 24.95 20.48
N GLY A 817 12.65 25.25 21.72
CA GLY A 817 11.85 26.15 22.54
C GLY A 817 12.47 26.36 23.91
N VAL A 818 11.86 27.25 24.70
CA VAL A 818 12.31 27.58 26.06
C VAL A 818 11.19 27.24 27.03
N TYR A 819 11.56 26.63 28.15
CA TYR A 819 10.65 26.29 29.22
C TYR A 819 11.20 26.71 30.57
N HIS A 820 10.40 27.45 31.35
CA HIS A 820 10.74 27.82 32.72
C HIS A 820 10.20 26.80 33.69
N VAL A 821 11.09 25.99 34.23
CA VAL A 821 10.79 24.84 35.10
C VAL A 821 10.77 25.30 36.55
N LYS A 822 9.60 25.25 37.23
CA LYS A 822 9.46 25.66 38.65
C LYS A 822 10.02 24.65 39.64
N LYS A 823 9.93 23.36 39.33
CA LYS A 823 10.49 22.21 40.04
C LYS A 823 10.81 21.13 39.01
N ASP A 824 11.52 20.10 39.40
CA ASP A 824 11.88 19.01 38.49
C ASP A 824 10.60 18.38 37.92
N GLN A 825 10.54 18.26 36.59
CA GLN A 825 9.38 17.83 35.81
C GLN A 825 9.80 16.97 34.61
N ILE A 826 8.83 16.30 33.99
CA ILE A 826 9.06 15.63 32.70
C ILE A 826 8.30 16.37 31.60
N LEU A 827 9.03 16.88 30.63
CA LEU A 827 8.49 17.53 29.45
C LEU A 827 8.04 16.47 28.44
N CYS A 828 6.77 16.44 28.10
CA CYS A 828 6.24 15.67 26.98
C CYS A 828 6.28 16.50 25.71
N VAL A 829 7.05 16.04 24.72
CA VAL A 829 7.05 16.64 23.38
C VAL A 829 6.20 15.77 22.48
N THR A 830 5.11 16.32 21.93
CA THR A 830 4.09 15.57 21.19
C THR A 830 4.48 15.27 19.75
N ILE A 831 5.73 14.89 19.55
CA ILE A 831 6.28 14.36 18.31
C ILE A 831 6.50 12.85 18.52
N PRO A 832 6.11 11.99 17.57
CA PRO A 832 6.28 10.55 17.73
C PRO A 832 7.73 10.15 17.99
N TYR A 833 7.89 9.23 18.94
CA TYR A 833 9.19 8.71 19.33
C TYR A 833 9.85 7.96 18.15
N SER A 834 11.08 8.34 17.89
CA SER A 834 11.98 7.63 16.96
C SER A 834 13.41 7.66 17.50
N LYS A 835 14.16 6.60 17.24
CA LYS A 835 15.59 6.54 17.57
C LYS A 835 16.44 7.58 16.81
N GLY A 836 15.87 8.21 15.79
CA GLY A 836 16.52 9.28 15.03
C GLY A 836 16.55 10.63 15.74
N TRP A 837 15.69 10.86 16.74
CA TRP A 837 15.70 12.09 17.53
C TRP A 837 16.83 12.12 18.57
N LYS A 838 17.49 13.24 18.66
CA LYS A 838 18.52 13.55 19.65
C LYS A 838 18.13 14.83 20.38
N ALA A 839 18.13 14.81 21.71
CA ALA A 839 17.76 15.96 22.53
C ALA A 839 18.97 16.59 23.21
N THR A 840 18.95 17.91 23.31
CA THR A 840 19.85 18.68 24.18
C THR A 840 19.04 19.64 25.04
N VAL A 841 19.45 19.78 26.30
CA VAL A 841 18.92 20.75 27.26
C VAL A 841 20.06 21.65 27.69
N ASN A 842 19.97 22.96 27.47
CA ASN A 842 21.05 23.94 27.70
C ASN A 842 22.40 23.54 27.05
N GLY A 843 22.34 22.95 25.86
CA GLY A 843 23.51 22.46 25.12
C GLY A 843 23.99 21.06 25.52
N ASN A 844 23.57 20.52 26.66
CA ASN A 844 23.95 19.19 27.12
C ASN A 844 23.02 18.11 26.56
N ARG A 845 23.61 17.02 26.04
CA ARG A 845 22.89 15.88 25.54
C ARG A 845 22.09 15.20 26.66
N THR A 846 20.82 14.93 26.39
CA THR A 846 19.90 14.28 27.34
C THR A 846 19.22 13.08 26.75
N LYS A 847 18.76 12.16 27.62
CA LYS A 847 18.03 10.96 27.23
C LYS A 847 16.59 11.30 26.85
N ILE A 848 16.09 10.70 25.78
CA ILE A 848 14.69 10.73 25.40
C ILE A 848 14.02 9.43 25.85
N TYR A 849 12.93 9.55 26.61
CA TYR A 849 12.05 8.44 26.98
C TYR A 849 10.88 8.33 26.00
N LYS A 850 10.36 7.13 25.74
CA LYS A 850 9.06 6.99 25.10
C LYS A 850 7.99 7.38 26.11
N ALA A 851 7.15 8.33 25.75
CA ALA A 851 6.14 8.93 26.64
C ALA A 851 4.74 8.88 26.04
N ASN A 852 3.71 8.75 26.87
CA ASN A 852 2.30 8.72 26.48
C ASN A 852 2.05 7.75 25.30
N GLY A 853 2.71 6.59 25.35
CA GLY A 853 2.66 5.54 24.36
C GLY A 853 3.45 5.84 23.07
N MET A 854 3.34 7.03 22.49
CA MET A 854 3.93 7.35 21.18
C MET A 854 4.79 8.61 21.13
N PHE A 855 4.81 9.42 22.18
CA PHE A 855 5.52 10.71 22.21
C PHE A 855 6.90 10.62 22.88
N MET A 856 7.56 11.75 23.03
CA MET A 856 8.87 11.83 23.65
C MET A 856 8.80 12.51 25.01
N GLY A 857 9.48 11.95 26.01
CA GLY A 857 9.64 12.49 27.36
C GLY A 857 11.08 12.93 27.61
N ILE A 858 11.27 14.11 28.22
CA ILE A 858 12.59 14.67 28.58
C ILE A 858 12.55 15.15 30.02
N ILE A 859 13.49 14.72 30.85
CA ILE A 859 13.64 15.19 32.23
C ILE A 859 14.15 16.62 32.21
N MET A 860 13.48 17.49 32.96
CA MET A 860 13.76 18.91 33.07
C MET A 860 14.07 19.27 34.52
N LYS A 861 15.21 19.85 34.76
CA LYS A 861 15.60 20.35 36.09
C LYS A 861 15.05 21.76 36.31
N LYS A 862 14.88 22.15 37.58
CA LYS A 862 14.41 23.50 37.96
C LYS A 862 15.25 24.59 37.27
N GLY A 863 14.60 25.66 36.83
CA GLY A 863 15.23 26.81 36.19
C GLY A 863 14.75 27.01 34.73
N THR A 864 15.33 27.99 34.05
CA THR A 864 15.04 28.23 32.63
C THR A 864 15.84 27.30 31.76
N GLN A 865 15.19 26.50 30.93
CA GLN A 865 15.78 25.46 30.11
C GLN A 865 15.52 25.75 28.62
N SER A 866 16.57 25.72 27.81
CA SER A 866 16.51 25.71 26.35
C SER A 866 16.57 24.27 25.87
N VAL A 867 15.51 23.83 25.19
CA VAL A 867 15.40 22.47 24.65
C VAL A 867 15.53 22.49 23.15
N LYS A 868 16.39 21.62 22.62
CA LYS A 868 16.59 21.41 21.20
C LYS A 868 16.52 19.93 20.87
N LEU A 869 15.78 19.59 19.81
CA LEU A 869 15.69 18.25 19.25
C LEU A 869 16.12 18.31 17.78
N ASP A 870 17.03 17.43 17.40
CA ASP A 870 17.52 17.28 16.04
C ASP A 870 17.23 15.86 15.56
N TYR A 871 16.68 15.74 14.35
CA TYR A 871 16.32 14.46 13.73
C TYR A 871 17.29 14.06 12.63
N GLU A 872 17.62 12.79 12.64
CA GLU A 872 18.36 12.13 11.57
C GLU A 872 17.74 10.76 11.29
N THR A 873 17.44 10.49 10.02
CA THR A 873 16.87 9.20 9.59
C THR A 873 17.77 8.03 10.03
N PRO A 874 17.28 7.07 10.83
CA PRO A 874 18.07 5.92 11.26
C PRO A 874 18.62 5.12 10.08
N GLY A 875 19.93 4.87 10.11
CA GLY A 875 20.62 4.12 9.05
C GLY A 875 21.04 4.94 7.82
N LEU A 876 20.62 6.19 7.67
CA LEU A 876 20.92 6.99 6.48
C LEU A 876 22.43 7.23 6.29
N LYS A 877 23.14 7.68 7.33
CA LYS A 877 24.60 7.92 7.25
C LYS A 877 25.37 6.64 6.97
N ILE A 878 25.04 5.57 7.68
CA ILE A 878 25.69 4.26 7.50
C ILE A 878 25.43 3.77 6.08
N GLY A 879 24.18 3.84 5.63
CA GLY A 879 23.79 3.46 4.28
C GLY A 879 24.51 4.28 3.21
N ALA A 880 24.67 5.60 3.42
CA ALA A 880 25.40 6.48 2.51
C ALA A 880 26.88 6.08 2.38
N TRP A 881 27.56 5.79 3.50
CA TRP A 881 28.93 5.31 3.47
C TRP A 881 29.07 3.95 2.77
N ILE A 882 28.18 3.01 3.07
CA ILE A 882 28.16 1.71 2.39
C ILE A 882 27.95 1.90 0.88
N SER A 883 27.01 2.75 0.48
CA SER A 883 26.77 3.03 -0.94
C SER A 883 27.97 3.67 -1.61
N LEU A 884 28.60 4.66 -0.97
CA LEU A 884 29.78 5.33 -1.50
C LEU A 884 30.92 4.34 -1.76
N VAL A 885 31.24 3.52 -0.76
CA VAL A 885 32.30 2.49 -0.85
C VAL A 885 31.97 1.48 -1.96
N ALA A 886 30.70 1.06 -2.07
CA ALA A 886 30.27 0.13 -3.11
C ALA A 886 30.36 0.72 -4.53
N TRP A 887 30.01 2.00 -4.71
CA TRP A 887 30.16 2.69 -6.00
C TRP A 887 31.64 2.85 -6.40
N ILE A 888 32.51 3.22 -5.45
CA ILE A 888 33.97 3.26 -5.66
C ILE A 888 34.49 1.87 -6.01
N GLY A 889 34.08 0.84 -5.26
CA GLY A 889 34.45 -0.55 -5.52
C GLY A 889 34.03 -1.03 -6.90
N LEU A 890 32.84 -0.67 -7.37
CA LEU A 890 32.38 -0.96 -8.74
C LEU A 890 33.25 -0.25 -9.78
N GLY A 891 33.65 0.99 -9.52
CA GLY A 891 34.57 1.73 -10.40
C GLY A 891 35.94 1.05 -10.52
N ILE A 892 36.54 0.68 -9.39
CA ILE A 892 37.82 -0.05 -9.32
C ILE A 892 37.70 -1.42 -10.04
N TYR A 893 36.64 -2.16 -9.76
CA TYR A 893 36.35 -3.42 -10.43
C TYR A 893 36.24 -3.24 -11.96
N GLY A 894 35.59 -2.18 -12.41
CA GLY A 894 35.45 -1.85 -13.82
C GLY A 894 36.81 -1.61 -14.51
N LEU A 895 37.68 -0.82 -13.88
CA LEU A 895 39.02 -0.56 -14.39
C LEU A 895 39.87 -1.83 -14.45
N TYR A 896 39.81 -2.64 -13.39
CA TYR A 896 40.55 -3.92 -13.34
C TYR A 896 40.05 -4.91 -14.39
N PHE A 897 38.74 -5.08 -14.52
CA PHE A 897 38.12 -5.98 -15.49
C PHE A 897 38.45 -5.62 -16.94
N GLU A 898 38.46 -4.33 -17.27
CA GLU A 898 38.85 -3.86 -18.63
C GLU A 898 40.33 -4.11 -18.90
N LYS A 899 41.20 -3.85 -17.91
CA LYS A 899 42.66 -4.12 -18.05
C LYS A 899 42.94 -5.61 -18.26
N TYR A 900 42.29 -6.48 -17.46
CA TYR A 900 42.44 -7.93 -17.58
C TYR A 900 41.92 -8.47 -18.90
N ARG A 901 40.77 -7.99 -19.35
CA ARG A 901 40.16 -8.37 -20.63
C ARG A 901 41.03 -7.93 -21.82
N LYS A 902 41.60 -6.71 -21.81
CA LYS A 902 42.54 -6.26 -22.83
C LYS A 902 43.77 -7.15 -22.88
N LYS A 903 44.27 -7.58 -21.73
CA LYS A 903 45.41 -8.49 -21.65
C LYS A 903 45.09 -9.87 -22.27
N LEU A 904 43.90 -10.42 -22.01
CA LEU A 904 43.47 -11.69 -22.62
C LEU A 904 43.24 -11.57 -24.15
N LEU A 905 42.67 -10.44 -24.62
CA LEU A 905 42.48 -10.22 -26.06
C LEU A 905 43.77 -9.99 -26.83
N ASN A 906 44.84 -9.48 -26.17
CA ASN A 906 46.14 -9.31 -26.77
C ASN A 906 46.98 -10.59 -26.72
N GLN A 907 46.57 -11.60 -25.99
CA GLN A 907 47.20 -12.94 -25.93
C GLN A 907 46.53 -13.99 -26.84
N CYS A 908 45.34 -13.67 -27.38
CA CYS A 908 44.69 -14.41 -28.48
C CYS A 908 44.90 -13.72 -29.81
#